data_e7d9a9d3386fabd682fcb09a1036b953
#
_entry.id   e7d9a9d3386fabd682fcb09a1036b953
#
_cell.length_a   1.000
_cell.length_b   1.000
_cell.length_c   1.000
_cell.angle_alpha   90.00
_cell.angle_beta   90.00
_cell.angle_gamma   90.00
#
_symmetry.space_group_name_H-M   'P 1'
#
loop_
_entity.id
_entity.type
_entity.pdbx_description
1 polymer ?
#
loop_
_entity_poly.entity_id
_entity_poly.type
_entity_poly.pdbx_seq_one_letter_code
_entity_poly.pdbx_strand_id
1 'polypeptide(L)'
;MRLCLISSEHDRHGGLGAAVEQLARVLALEHEVTVVHAYEAGAPDPRSDDPPELRRVIADLSRLPPIAFSCDDHARSAALVAAIEEVYGDTPPDYLEVPDYRGLGLVPLQARNSGNRSLRGCTIAVRLHGAVEAICMHDGTWQQPGNRILFDFEREVLRLADLVVWPGGDVLELYQRFLGFPLPVAERVRLPLEHPSERPAPAPRPTGEPLRILYAGRLQRVKGVTDLVEACMRLGSGEWRLTLIGGDTNTAPLASSMRETIETMAASEPRVTLLERISREALQEIYTQHDVLAVPSRFEVWPNVALEAMRTGLPVLATPVAGLTEIVEDGVTGWHTADVGREPLGEALEGLLASRDELERVRASGEVYRRFERLTAAEPVLDAYRDLLGRHRRPPVARRVSTGTAEPLVTGVIPYYGDHAWVGEAVDSLLSQTHRNLEVTIVNDGSFDPEDAVLAELAEDPRIRVLTQLNEGEQSARNLALIDAEGDYVAMLDADNLFEPEFVERAVAMLDADRELAYVTCWLRFFGTPAGLAAAGTMGYPPLGNGVRSDDAVNSDGDTIAVMPRRLFGELGYRYDEPSGLASDWALYRVFKEDGRYGAVIPEQLALYRCRDNSLSHSVNGGDHTQSWDETLSQRRARGVRWAKQA
;
A
#
# COMPACT_ATOMS: atom_id res chain seq x y z
N MET A 1 -11.68 1.63 23.84
CA MET A 1 -11.74 1.98 22.39
C MET A 1 -11.66 0.70 21.59
N ARG A 2 -12.14 0.74 20.34
CA ARG A 2 -12.04 -0.39 19.40
C ARG A 2 -10.86 -0.15 18.48
N LEU A 3 -9.88 -1.03 18.53
CA LEU A 3 -8.67 -0.96 17.72
C LEU A 3 -8.63 -2.11 16.73
N CYS A 4 -8.21 -1.84 15.51
CA CYS A 4 -8.01 -2.84 14.47
C CYS A 4 -6.55 -2.80 14.02
N LEU A 5 -5.88 -3.94 14.02
CA LEU A 5 -4.50 -4.07 13.57
C LEU A 5 -4.44 -5.01 12.37
N ILE A 6 -3.72 -4.65 11.33
CA ILE A 6 -3.52 -5.50 10.16
C ILE A 6 -2.19 -6.22 10.27
N SER A 7 -2.23 -7.56 10.21
CA SER A 7 -1.04 -8.40 10.13
C SER A 7 -0.77 -8.79 8.68
N SER A 8 0.43 -8.46 8.19
CA SER A 8 0.89 -8.77 6.82
C SER A 8 1.79 -10.01 6.74
N GLU A 9 1.87 -10.81 7.79
CA GLU A 9 2.78 -11.95 7.85
C GLU A 9 2.25 -13.12 7.01
N HIS A 10 3.13 -13.68 6.18
CA HIS A 10 2.85 -14.85 5.35
C HIS A 10 3.04 -16.18 6.09
N ASP A 11 3.75 -16.18 7.23
CA ASP A 11 4.18 -17.36 7.95
C ASP A 11 4.02 -17.13 9.46
N ARG A 12 3.40 -18.09 10.16
CA ARG A 12 3.20 -18.06 11.62
C ARG A 12 4.50 -17.87 12.42
N HIS A 13 5.63 -18.22 11.83
CA HIS A 13 6.97 -18.09 12.44
C HIS A 13 7.69 -16.80 12.03
N GLY A 14 7.05 -15.90 11.29
CA GLY A 14 7.61 -14.61 10.89
C GLY A 14 7.81 -13.66 12.08
N GLY A 15 8.85 -12.85 12.01
CA GLY A 15 9.18 -11.91 13.10
C GLY A 15 8.17 -10.77 13.25
N LEU A 16 7.62 -10.32 12.14
CA LEU A 16 6.71 -9.18 12.09
C LEU A 16 5.31 -9.53 12.64
N GLY A 17 4.75 -10.63 12.19
CA GLY A 17 3.43 -11.09 12.65
C GLY A 17 3.42 -11.36 14.15
N ALA A 18 4.47 -11.96 14.68
CA ALA A 18 4.61 -12.17 16.12
C ALA A 18 4.70 -10.85 16.91
N ALA A 19 5.33 -9.82 16.35
CA ALA A 19 5.40 -8.52 17.00
C ALA A 19 4.04 -7.81 17.01
N VAL A 20 3.27 -7.90 15.91
CA VAL A 20 1.88 -7.38 15.83
C VAL A 20 0.97 -8.11 16.82
N GLU A 21 1.08 -9.43 16.92
CA GLU A 21 0.34 -10.24 17.88
C GLU A 21 0.66 -9.87 19.34
N GLN A 22 1.94 -9.65 19.65
CA GLN A 22 2.34 -9.21 20.96
C GLN A 22 1.82 -7.79 21.28
N LEU A 23 1.86 -6.89 20.30
CA LEU A 23 1.25 -5.57 20.41
C LEU A 23 -0.25 -5.68 20.71
N ALA A 24 -0.96 -6.54 19.95
CA ALA A 24 -2.38 -6.74 20.12
C ALA A 24 -2.73 -7.24 21.53
N ARG A 25 -1.95 -8.18 22.09
CA ARG A 25 -2.11 -8.66 23.48
C ARG A 25 -1.92 -7.56 24.50
N VAL A 26 -0.91 -6.72 24.32
CA VAL A 26 -0.65 -5.60 25.21
C VAL A 26 -1.78 -4.58 25.15
N LEU A 27 -2.24 -4.22 23.95
CA LEU A 27 -3.34 -3.26 23.79
C LEU A 27 -4.69 -3.82 24.28
N ALA A 28 -4.90 -5.14 24.20
CA ALA A 28 -6.12 -5.79 24.69
C ALA A 28 -6.27 -5.75 26.24
N LEU A 29 -5.23 -5.34 26.98
CA LEU A 29 -5.35 -5.06 28.41
C LEU A 29 -6.26 -3.85 28.71
N GLU A 30 -6.43 -2.93 27.75
CA GLU A 30 -7.17 -1.67 27.95
C GLU A 30 -8.23 -1.40 26.87
N HIS A 31 -8.19 -2.13 25.75
CA HIS A 31 -8.99 -1.85 24.56
C HIS A 31 -9.59 -3.13 23.99
N GLU A 32 -10.67 -3.00 23.23
CA GLU A 32 -11.17 -4.07 22.36
C GLU A 32 -10.29 -4.10 21.10
N VAL A 33 -9.56 -5.19 20.89
CA VAL A 33 -8.59 -5.30 19.80
C VAL A 33 -8.99 -6.40 18.83
N THR A 34 -9.02 -6.07 17.55
CA THR A 34 -9.15 -7.05 16.47
C THR A 34 -7.87 -7.07 15.64
N VAL A 35 -7.29 -8.25 15.44
CA VAL A 35 -6.23 -8.46 14.46
C VAL A 35 -6.85 -9.07 13.22
N VAL A 36 -6.69 -8.40 12.06
CA VAL A 36 -7.09 -8.95 10.77
C VAL A 36 -5.84 -9.42 10.03
N HIS A 37 -5.77 -10.72 9.78
CA HIS A 37 -4.65 -11.35 9.06
C HIS A 37 -4.92 -11.32 7.56
N ALA A 38 -4.01 -10.70 6.81
CA ALA A 38 -4.06 -10.67 5.35
C ALA A 38 -3.81 -12.05 4.72
N TYR A 39 -3.19 -12.98 5.46
CA TYR A 39 -2.84 -14.33 5.02
C TYR A 39 -3.21 -15.36 6.09
N GLU A 40 -3.91 -16.42 5.70
CA GLU A 40 -4.30 -17.49 6.61
C GLU A 40 -3.10 -18.17 7.28
N ALA A 41 -2.06 -18.46 6.50
CA ALA A 41 -0.84 -19.10 7.02
C ALA A 41 -0.10 -18.25 8.07
N GLY A 42 -0.32 -16.94 8.09
CA GLY A 42 0.28 -16.02 9.06
C GLY A 42 -0.49 -15.92 10.38
N ALA A 43 -1.74 -16.39 10.44
CA ALA A 43 -2.55 -16.32 11.65
C ALA A 43 -2.09 -17.36 12.68
N PRO A 44 -1.69 -16.97 13.91
CA PRO A 44 -1.34 -17.91 14.96
C PRO A 44 -2.59 -18.59 15.53
N ASP A 45 -2.40 -19.76 16.13
CA ASP A 45 -3.45 -20.40 16.91
C ASP A 45 -3.74 -19.58 18.19
N PRO A 46 -5.00 -19.47 18.62
CA PRO A 46 -5.34 -18.82 19.88
C PRO A 46 -4.60 -19.46 21.04
N ARG A 47 -4.06 -18.65 21.96
CA ARG A 47 -3.45 -19.15 23.19
C ARG A 47 -4.45 -19.17 24.33
N SER A 48 -4.24 -20.06 25.28
CA SER A 48 -5.11 -20.17 26.46
C SER A 48 -5.09 -18.95 27.38
N ASP A 49 -4.06 -18.14 27.27
CA ASP A 49 -3.81 -16.90 28.03
C ASP A 49 -4.12 -15.63 27.26
N ASP A 50 -4.77 -15.74 26.09
CA ASP A 50 -5.18 -14.57 25.30
C ASP A 50 -6.23 -13.76 26.09
N PRO A 51 -6.10 -12.41 26.11
CA PRO A 51 -7.13 -11.55 26.68
C PRO A 51 -8.48 -11.74 25.97
N PRO A 52 -9.60 -11.75 26.68
CA PRO A 52 -10.94 -11.93 26.09
C PRO A 52 -11.33 -10.80 25.12
N GLU A 53 -10.70 -9.65 25.24
CA GLU A 53 -10.86 -8.48 24.36
C GLU A 53 -10.12 -8.60 23.03
N LEU A 54 -9.28 -9.64 22.86
CA LEU A 54 -8.52 -9.89 21.63
C LEU A 54 -9.28 -10.84 20.70
N ARG A 55 -9.62 -10.33 19.52
CA ARG A 55 -10.24 -11.09 18.43
C ARG A 55 -9.27 -11.24 17.25
N ARG A 56 -9.31 -12.38 16.57
CA ARG A 56 -8.57 -12.63 15.32
C ARG A 56 -9.53 -12.95 14.18
N VAL A 57 -9.26 -12.38 13.01
CA VAL A 57 -10.04 -12.59 11.80
C VAL A 57 -9.06 -12.78 10.63
N ILE A 58 -9.41 -13.64 9.68
CA ILE A 58 -8.65 -13.85 8.46
C ILE A 58 -9.40 -13.18 7.31
N ALA A 59 -8.69 -12.40 6.49
CA ALA A 59 -9.25 -11.81 5.29
C ALA A 59 -9.51 -12.90 4.24
N ASP A 60 -10.77 -13.13 3.92
CA ASP A 60 -11.20 -14.19 3.02
C ASP A 60 -11.39 -13.66 1.60
N LEU A 61 -10.50 -14.05 0.68
CA LEU A 61 -10.56 -13.66 -0.73
C LEU A 61 -11.81 -14.20 -1.46
N SER A 62 -12.41 -15.29 -0.98
CA SER A 62 -13.62 -15.87 -1.59
C SER A 62 -14.86 -14.98 -1.49
N ARG A 63 -14.83 -13.99 -0.61
CA ARG A 63 -15.89 -13.00 -0.42
C ARG A 63 -15.85 -11.83 -1.38
N LEU A 64 -14.76 -11.70 -2.11
CA LEU A 64 -14.61 -10.63 -3.08
C LEU A 64 -15.51 -10.86 -4.32
N PRO A 65 -15.98 -9.78 -4.94
CA PRO A 65 -16.62 -9.91 -6.23
C PRO A 65 -15.64 -10.51 -7.25
N PRO A 66 -16.13 -11.27 -8.25
CA PRO A 66 -15.28 -11.93 -9.26
C PRO A 66 -14.77 -10.93 -10.31
N ILE A 67 -14.06 -9.89 -9.87
CA ILE A 67 -13.47 -8.84 -10.71
C ILE A 67 -11.96 -9.03 -10.84
N ALA A 68 -11.37 -8.47 -11.88
CA ALA A 68 -9.93 -8.58 -12.14
C ALA A 68 -9.15 -7.53 -11.34
N PHE A 69 -8.66 -7.89 -10.16
CA PHE A 69 -7.74 -7.05 -9.40
C PHE A 69 -6.39 -6.90 -10.10
N SER A 70 -5.76 -5.75 -9.96
CA SER A 70 -4.48 -5.43 -10.61
C SER A 70 -3.32 -6.35 -10.19
N CYS A 71 -3.39 -6.89 -8.97
CA CYS A 71 -2.48 -7.90 -8.43
C CYS A 71 -3.10 -8.55 -7.18
N ASP A 72 -2.45 -9.62 -6.68
CA ASP A 72 -2.89 -10.34 -5.48
C ASP A 72 -2.98 -9.43 -4.23
N ASP A 73 -2.07 -8.46 -4.08
CA ASP A 73 -2.09 -7.55 -2.93
C ASP A 73 -3.23 -6.54 -3.00
N HIS A 74 -3.66 -6.14 -4.21
CA HIS A 74 -4.88 -5.35 -4.40
C HIS A 74 -6.11 -6.14 -3.93
N ALA A 75 -6.23 -7.40 -4.34
CA ALA A 75 -7.32 -8.28 -3.88
C ALA A 75 -7.28 -8.47 -2.36
N ARG A 76 -6.10 -8.66 -1.76
CA ARG A 76 -5.95 -8.79 -0.30
C ARG A 76 -6.35 -7.52 0.42
N SER A 77 -5.92 -6.36 -0.08
CA SER A 77 -6.32 -5.06 0.45
C SER A 77 -7.84 -4.88 0.46
N ALA A 78 -8.52 -5.35 -0.60
CA ALA A 78 -9.99 -5.37 -0.68
C ALA A 78 -10.62 -6.37 0.33
N ALA A 79 -10.03 -7.55 0.48
CA ALA A 79 -10.51 -8.55 1.43
C ALA A 79 -10.40 -8.08 2.90
N LEU A 80 -9.41 -7.22 3.21
CA LEU A 80 -9.32 -6.58 4.52
C LEU A 80 -10.55 -5.70 4.80
N VAL A 81 -11.04 -4.95 3.81
CA VAL A 81 -12.26 -4.14 3.97
C VAL A 81 -13.46 -5.04 4.24
N ALA A 82 -13.64 -6.13 3.46
CA ALA A 82 -14.72 -7.08 3.67
C ALA A 82 -14.69 -7.71 5.08
N ALA A 83 -13.50 -8.05 5.59
CA ALA A 83 -13.33 -8.56 6.95
C ALA A 83 -13.66 -7.49 8.02
N ILE A 84 -13.28 -6.25 7.81
CA ILE A 84 -13.60 -5.12 8.69
C ILE A 84 -15.11 -4.86 8.71
N GLU A 85 -15.78 -4.91 7.56
CA GLU A 85 -17.22 -4.77 7.44
C GLU A 85 -17.98 -5.86 8.21
N GLU A 86 -17.51 -7.09 8.13
CA GLU A 86 -18.09 -8.21 8.89
C GLU A 86 -17.95 -8.03 10.40
N VAL A 87 -16.81 -7.53 10.84
CA VAL A 87 -16.53 -7.36 12.28
C VAL A 87 -17.26 -6.17 12.87
N TYR A 88 -17.28 -5.05 12.18
CA TYR A 88 -17.65 -3.75 12.74
C TYR A 88 -19.03 -3.24 12.25
N GLY A 89 -19.52 -3.70 11.08
CA GLY A 89 -20.77 -3.23 10.52
C GLY A 89 -20.85 -1.70 10.45
N ASP A 90 -21.90 -1.11 11.01
CA ASP A 90 -22.08 0.35 11.04
C ASP A 90 -21.38 1.05 12.24
N THR A 91 -20.59 0.30 13.01
CA THR A 91 -19.87 0.82 14.18
C THR A 91 -18.36 0.69 14.00
N PRO A 92 -17.72 1.60 13.21
CA PRO A 92 -16.31 1.50 12.82
C PRO A 92 -15.36 1.43 14.02
N PRO A 93 -14.13 0.88 13.84
CA PRO A 93 -13.10 1.00 14.85
C PRO A 93 -12.72 2.48 15.05
N ASP A 94 -12.28 2.83 16.25
CA ASP A 94 -11.77 4.17 16.53
C ASP A 94 -10.40 4.39 15.85
N TYR A 95 -9.63 3.31 15.67
CA TYR A 95 -8.28 3.32 15.12
C TYR A 95 -8.00 2.04 14.34
N LEU A 96 -7.41 2.18 13.16
CA LEU A 96 -6.91 1.12 12.31
C LEU A 96 -5.42 1.33 12.05
N GLU A 97 -4.59 0.31 12.29
CA GLU A 97 -3.18 0.34 11.97
C GLU A 97 -2.87 -0.66 10.86
N VAL A 98 -2.28 -0.14 9.77
CA VAL A 98 -1.87 -0.94 8.61
C VAL A 98 -0.36 -0.88 8.45
N PRO A 99 0.28 -1.94 7.93
CA PRO A 99 1.71 -1.89 7.62
C PRO A 99 1.98 -1.05 6.37
N ASP A 100 3.16 -0.48 6.27
CA ASP A 100 3.68 0.15 5.05
C ASP A 100 4.05 -0.88 3.95
N TYR A 101 4.02 -2.16 4.29
CA TYR A 101 4.47 -3.26 3.44
C TYR A 101 3.38 -3.72 2.46
N ARG A 102 3.73 -3.81 1.15
CA ARG A 102 2.89 -4.31 0.05
C ARG A 102 1.60 -3.52 -0.21
N GLY A 103 1.47 -2.32 0.33
CA GLY A 103 0.31 -1.46 0.08
C GLY A 103 -1.04 -1.99 0.59
N LEU A 104 -1.05 -2.90 1.58
CA LEU A 104 -2.27 -3.52 2.12
C LEU A 104 -3.29 -2.50 2.67
N GLY A 105 -2.85 -1.30 3.02
CA GLY A 105 -3.69 -0.20 3.48
C GLY A 105 -4.45 0.55 2.38
N LEU A 106 -4.22 0.26 1.08
CA LEU A 106 -4.75 1.07 -0.02
C LEU A 106 -6.28 1.10 -0.04
N VAL A 107 -6.93 -0.06 -0.16
CA VAL A 107 -8.40 -0.14 -0.23
C VAL A 107 -9.07 0.29 1.09
N PRO A 108 -8.58 -0.06 2.29
CA PRO A 108 -9.06 0.53 3.55
C PRO A 108 -9.04 2.06 3.59
N LEU A 109 -7.97 2.70 3.11
CA LEU A 109 -7.87 4.15 3.04
C LEU A 109 -8.83 4.75 2.01
N GLN A 110 -8.94 4.16 0.82
CA GLN A 110 -9.91 4.55 -0.20
C GLN A 110 -11.35 4.41 0.33
N ALA A 111 -11.70 3.28 0.95
CA ALA A 111 -13.00 3.03 1.54
C ALA A 111 -13.35 4.05 2.64
N ARG A 112 -12.41 4.31 3.57
CA ARG A 112 -12.60 5.33 4.60
C ARG A 112 -12.84 6.71 3.99
N ASN A 113 -12.04 7.12 3.01
CA ASN A 113 -12.12 8.43 2.37
C ASN A 113 -13.39 8.60 1.54
N SER A 114 -13.94 7.51 1.00
CA SER A 114 -15.20 7.50 0.27
C SER A 114 -16.45 7.34 1.16
N GLY A 115 -16.29 7.36 2.50
CA GLY A 115 -17.41 7.32 3.44
C GLY A 115 -17.98 5.93 3.73
N ASN A 116 -17.20 4.86 3.48
CA ASN A 116 -17.60 3.49 3.83
C ASN A 116 -18.07 3.40 5.29
N ARG A 117 -19.20 2.74 5.51
CA ARG A 117 -19.90 2.71 6.82
C ARG A 117 -19.06 2.12 7.95
N SER A 118 -18.26 1.12 7.63
CA SER A 118 -17.44 0.39 8.60
C SER A 118 -16.09 1.05 8.88
N LEU A 119 -15.74 2.15 8.17
CA LEU A 119 -14.45 2.85 8.30
C LEU A 119 -14.60 4.37 8.47
N ARG A 120 -15.78 4.95 8.25
CA ARG A 120 -16.00 6.40 8.38
C ARG A 120 -15.64 6.90 9.78
N GLY A 121 -14.82 7.94 9.84
CA GLY A 121 -14.37 8.52 11.11
C GLY A 121 -13.27 7.72 11.82
N CYS A 122 -12.85 6.57 11.27
CA CYS A 122 -11.71 5.82 11.76
C CYS A 122 -10.42 6.59 11.49
N THR A 123 -9.54 6.69 12.48
CA THR A 123 -8.16 7.15 12.29
C THR A 123 -7.34 5.99 11.73
N ILE A 124 -6.74 6.18 10.56
CA ILE A 124 -5.90 5.14 9.93
C ILE A 124 -4.43 5.55 9.99
N ALA A 125 -3.65 4.76 10.69
CA ALA A 125 -2.21 4.90 10.84
C ALA A 125 -1.46 3.89 9.98
N VAL A 126 -0.29 4.30 9.47
CA VAL A 126 0.65 3.41 8.78
C VAL A 126 1.85 3.16 9.68
N ARG A 127 2.08 1.91 10.05
CA ARG A 127 3.28 1.52 10.79
C ARG A 127 4.42 1.17 9.85
N LEU A 128 5.58 1.81 10.06
CA LEU A 128 6.78 1.54 9.28
C LEU A 128 7.45 0.24 9.74
N HIS A 129 7.54 -0.71 8.81
CA HIS A 129 8.20 -2.01 8.98
C HIS A 129 9.28 -2.26 7.93
N GLY A 130 9.24 -1.53 6.82
CA GLY A 130 10.14 -1.66 5.68
C GLY A 130 9.38 -1.89 4.38
N ALA A 131 9.17 -0.80 3.64
CA ALA A 131 8.52 -0.83 2.34
C ALA A 131 9.26 -1.76 1.36
N VAL A 132 8.51 -2.47 0.52
CA VAL A 132 9.06 -3.36 -0.52
C VAL A 132 9.96 -2.56 -1.46
N GLU A 133 9.58 -1.32 -1.79
CA GLU A 133 10.38 -0.45 -2.65
C GLU A 133 11.79 -0.23 -2.09
N ALA A 134 11.90 0.11 -0.80
CA ALA A 134 13.20 0.31 -0.16
C ALA A 134 14.04 -0.99 -0.12
N ILE A 135 13.40 -2.12 0.16
CA ILE A 135 14.04 -3.43 0.15
C ILE A 135 14.54 -3.77 -1.26
N CYS A 136 13.70 -3.64 -2.27
CA CYS A 136 14.04 -3.97 -3.67
C CYS A 136 15.16 -3.10 -4.23
N MET A 137 15.24 -1.83 -3.83
CA MET A 137 16.35 -0.95 -4.23
C MET A 137 17.69 -1.46 -3.72
N HIS A 138 17.76 -1.92 -2.47
CA HIS A 138 18.98 -2.48 -1.88
C HIS A 138 19.30 -3.89 -2.37
N ASP A 139 18.28 -4.69 -2.72
CA ASP A 139 18.46 -6.02 -3.32
C ASP A 139 18.80 -5.98 -4.82
N GLY A 140 18.57 -4.84 -5.48
CA GLY A 140 18.74 -4.73 -6.94
C GLY A 140 17.61 -5.40 -7.73
N THR A 141 16.44 -5.61 -7.13
CA THR A 141 15.27 -6.27 -7.73
C THR A 141 14.16 -5.30 -8.16
N TRP A 142 14.42 -4.00 -8.09
CA TRP A 142 13.44 -2.94 -8.39
C TRP A 142 12.89 -2.97 -9.82
N GLN A 143 13.62 -3.59 -10.77
CA GLN A 143 13.20 -3.69 -12.17
C GLN A 143 12.20 -4.82 -12.44
N GLN A 144 11.89 -5.66 -11.46
CA GLN A 144 10.91 -6.74 -11.64
C GLN A 144 9.51 -6.13 -11.86
N PRO A 145 8.81 -6.48 -12.95
CA PRO A 145 7.55 -5.83 -13.34
C PRO A 145 6.49 -5.83 -12.24
N GLY A 146 6.35 -6.94 -11.50
CA GLY A 146 5.37 -7.07 -10.43
C GLY A 146 5.65 -6.19 -9.19
N ASN A 147 6.85 -5.62 -9.06
CA ASN A 147 7.19 -4.80 -7.90
C ASN A 147 6.73 -3.34 -8.06
N ARG A 148 6.67 -2.81 -9.29
CA ARG A 148 6.34 -1.39 -9.52
C ARG A 148 4.99 -1.01 -8.97
N ILE A 149 3.97 -1.81 -9.21
CA ILE A 149 2.63 -1.54 -8.71
C ILE A 149 2.58 -1.52 -7.17
N LEU A 150 3.39 -2.37 -6.52
CA LEU A 150 3.50 -2.38 -5.06
C LEU A 150 4.15 -1.11 -4.53
N PHE A 151 5.17 -0.57 -5.21
CA PHE A 151 5.80 0.70 -4.84
C PHE A 151 4.80 1.85 -4.86
N ASP A 152 3.99 1.90 -5.92
CA ASP A 152 2.94 2.91 -6.05
C ASP A 152 1.86 2.74 -4.96
N PHE A 153 1.47 1.51 -4.62
CA PHE A 153 0.55 1.24 -3.52
C PHE A 153 1.10 1.71 -2.18
N GLU A 154 2.36 1.39 -1.87
CA GLU A 154 3.02 1.80 -0.62
C GLU A 154 3.11 3.32 -0.50
N ARG A 155 3.47 4.01 -1.59
CA ARG A 155 3.51 5.47 -1.66
C ARG A 155 2.13 6.09 -1.44
N GLU A 156 1.11 5.55 -2.09
CA GLU A 156 -0.27 6.04 -1.96
C GLU A 156 -0.82 5.80 -0.55
N VAL A 157 -0.55 4.65 0.05
CA VAL A 157 -0.90 4.34 1.45
C VAL A 157 -0.31 5.37 2.40
N LEU A 158 0.99 5.70 2.25
CA LEU A 158 1.65 6.72 3.07
C LEU A 158 1.08 8.13 2.84
N ARG A 159 0.69 8.45 1.60
CA ARG A 159 0.10 9.76 1.26
C ARG A 159 -1.31 9.94 1.84
N LEU A 160 -2.11 8.88 1.85
CA LEU A 160 -3.52 8.92 2.29
C LEU A 160 -3.71 8.72 3.80
N ALA A 161 -2.68 8.26 4.51
CA ALA A 161 -2.73 8.00 5.95
C ALA A 161 -2.96 9.28 6.78
N ASP A 162 -3.58 9.13 7.94
CA ASP A 162 -3.71 10.24 8.90
C ASP A 162 -2.40 10.50 9.64
N LEU A 163 -1.69 9.43 9.93
CA LEU A 163 -0.39 9.50 10.62
C LEU A 163 0.46 8.28 10.29
N VAL A 164 1.75 8.42 10.57
CA VAL A 164 2.74 7.35 10.49
C VAL A 164 3.19 6.97 11.88
N VAL A 165 3.28 5.68 12.17
CA VAL A 165 3.83 5.14 13.41
C VAL A 165 5.20 4.53 13.14
N TRP A 166 6.21 4.94 13.89
CA TRP A 166 7.59 4.52 13.67
C TRP A 166 8.29 4.14 14.97
N PRO A 167 9.25 3.18 14.94
CA PRO A 167 9.83 2.63 16.18
C PRO A 167 10.96 3.47 16.81
N GLY A 168 11.69 4.22 16.02
CA GLY A 168 12.84 5.00 16.45
C GLY A 168 14.03 4.99 15.47
N GLY A 169 15.18 5.50 15.90
CA GLY A 169 16.37 5.68 15.06
C GLY A 169 16.17 6.72 13.96
N ASP A 170 16.88 6.58 12.84
CA ASP A 170 16.84 7.50 11.69
C ASP A 170 15.77 7.10 10.64
N VAL A 171 14.83 6.23 11.01
CA VAL A 171 13.84 5.64 10.07
C VAL A 171 13.04 6.72 9.34
N LEU A 172 12.53 7.73 10.05
CA LEU A 172 11.73 8.81 9.44
C LEU A 172 12.51 9.59 8.40
N GLU A 173 13.74 10.00 8.73
CA GLU A 173 14.60 10.75 7.81
C GLU A 173 14.94 9.92 6.56
N LEU A 174 15.17 8.62 6.76
CA LEU A 174 15.43 7.69 5.68
C LEU A 174 14.23 7.60 4.73
N TYR A 175 13.01 7.44 5.27
CA TYR A 175 11.80 7.40 4.48
C TYR A 175 11.52 8.71 3.75
N GLN A 176 11.66 9.86 4.41
CA GLN A 176 11.46 11.17 3.78
C GLN A 176 12.41 11.40 2.60
N ARG A 177 13.69 11.05 2.76
CA ARG A 177 14.68 11.14 1.67
C ARG A 177 14.37 10.19 0.51
N PHE A 178 13.90 8.99 0.84
CA PHE A 178 13.62 7.94 -0.14
C PHE A 178 12.34 8.24 -0.94
N LEU A 179 11.27 8.68 -0.29
CA LEU A 179 9.97 8.91 -0.93
C LEU A 179 9.94 10.18 -1.78
N GLY A 180 10.68 11.22 -1.42
CA GLY A 180 10.68 12.51 -2.10
C GLY A 180 9.43 13.36 -1.87
N PHE A 181 8.56 12.99 -0.92
CA PHE A 181 7.42 13.77 -0.44
C PHE A 181 7.35 13.74 1.10
N PRO A 182 6.74 14.76 1.74
CA PRO A 182 6.61 14.79 3.19
C PRO A 182 5.67 13.69 3.69
N LEU A 183 6.09 12.98 4.73
CA LEU A 183 5.22 12.07 5.44
C LEU A 183 4.15 12.84 6.25
N PRO A 184 2.99 12.24 6.51
CA PRO A 184 2.02 12.80 7.45
C PRO A 184 2.59 12.90 8.87
N VAL A 185 1.79 13.38 9.83
CA VAL A 185 2.20 13.44 11.23
C VAL A 185 2.78 12.09 11.68
N ALA A 186 3.94 12.12 12.34
CA ALA A 186 4.64 10.91 12.75
C ALA A 186 4.65 10.76 14.28
N GLU A 187 4.24 9.59 14.75
CA GLU A 187 4.20 9.22 16.15
C GLU A 187 5.18 8.09 16.45
N ARG A 188 6.00 8.28 17.47
CA ARG A 188 7.01 7.30 17.84
C ARG A 188 6.43 6.27 18.79
N VAL A 189 6.22 5.04 18.31
CA VAL A 189 5.72 3.93 19.13
C VAL A 189 6.46 2.64 18.78
N ARG A 190 7.16 2.09 19.75
CA ARG A 190 7.87 0.82 19.63
C ARG A 190 6.92 -0.37 19.66
N LEU A 191 7.43 -1.55 19.31
CA LEU A 191 6.71 -2.80 19.47
C LEU A 191 7.13 -3.47 20.77
N PRO A 192 6.19 -3.97 21.58
CA PRO A 192 6.53 -4.74 22.78
C PRO A 192 7.02 -6.13 22.37
N LEU A 193 7.91 -6.70 23.17
CA LEU A 193 8.31 -8.10 23.05
C LEU A 193 8.16 -8.78 24.41
N GLU A 194 7.91 -10.07 24.39
CA GLU A 194 7.79 -10.89 25.59
C GLU A 194 9.12 -10.99 26.33
N HIS A 195 9.11 -10.71 27.62
CA HIS A 195 10.27 -10.79 28.48
C HIS A 195 10.37 -12.20 29.10
N PRO A 196 11.59 -12.77 29.24
CA PRO A 196 11.76 -14.03 29.93
C PRO A 196 11.44 -13.89 31.42
N SER A 197 10.97 -14.97 32.02
CA SER A 197 10.64 -15.02 33.46
C SER A 197 11.86 -14.77 34.37
N GLU A 198 13.05 -15.12 33.88
CA GLU A 198 14.32 -14.92 34.58
C GLU A 198 15.29 -14.14 33.69
N ARG A 199 16.06 -13.24 34.29
CA ARG A 199 17.11 -12.52 33.55
C ARG A 199 18.21 -13.47 33.14
N PRO A 200 18.64 -13.44 31.87
CA PRO A 200 19.73 -14.28 31.41
C PRO A 200 21.03 -13.87 32.11
N ALA A 201 21.78 -14.87 32.55
CA ALA A 201 23.14 -14.71 33.05
C ALA A 201 24.08 -15.40 32.05
N PRO A 202 24.69 -14.66 31.10
CA PRO A 202 25.58 -15.26 30.13
C PRO A 202 26.76 -15.93 30.84
N ALA A 203 27.00 -17.21 30.49
CA ALA A 203 28.10 -17.95 31.08
C ALA A 203 29.46 -17.33 30.66
N PRO A 204 30.43 -17.20 31.59
CA PRO A 204 31.77 -16.74 31.23
C PRO A 204 32.38 -17.65 30.17
N ARG A 205 33.08 -17.07 29.22
CA ARG A 205 33.79 -17.83 28.18
C ARG A 205 35.25 -18.04 28.57
N PRO A 206 35.82 -19.23 28.31
CA PRO A 206 37.24 -19.46 28.54
C PRO A 206 38.08 -18.53 27.65
N THR A 207 39.13 -17.95 28.21
CA THR A 207 40.14 -17.20 27.46
C THR A 207 40.88 -18.17 26.54
N GLY A 208 40.88 -17.86 25.21
CA GLY A 208 41.56 -18.71 24.21
C GLY A 208 40.62 -19.51 23.31
N GLU A 209 39.29 -19.46 23.52
CA GLU A 209 38.36 -20.02 22.54
C GLU A 209 38.16 -19.07 21.35
N PRO A 210 37.85 -19.57 20.12
CA PRO A 210 37.53 -18.76 18.97
C PRO A 210 36.33 -17.82 19.22
N LEU A 211 36.35 -16.60 18.63
CA LEU A 211 35.22 -15.69 18.61
C LEU A 211 34.09 -16.33 17.80
N ARG A 212 32.93 -16.54 18.44
CA ARG A 212 31.74 -17.13 17.82
C ARG A 212 30.81 -16.04 17.37
N ILE A 213 30.81 -15.78 16.08
CA ILE A 213 29.98 -14.80 15.40
C ILE A 213 28.72 -15.48 14.89
N LEU A 214 27.56 -14.94 15.19
CA LEU A 214 26.27 -15.40 14.70
C LEU A 214 25.70 -14.40 13.70
N TYR A 215 25.12 -14.90 12.62
CA TYR A 215 24.16 -14.20 11.78
C TYR A 215 22.85 -14.98 11.80
N ALA A 216 21.73 -14.31 12.05
CA ALA A 216 20.41 -14.91 11.98
C ALA A 216 19.46 -13.99 11.17
N GLY A 217 18.90 -14.51 10.08
CA GLY A 217 18.05 -13.74 9.19
C GLY A 217 17.98 -14.32 7.79
N ARG A 218 17.10 -13.80 6.94
CA ARG A 218 17.06 -14.23 5.54
C ARG A 218 18.42 -14.03 4.89
N LEU A 219 18.87 -15.00 4.10
CA LEU A 219 20.06 -14.88 3.28
C LEU A 219 19.71 -13.95 2.10
N GLN A 220 19.87 -12.66 2.30
CA GLN A 220 19.36 -11.62 1.41
C GLN A 220 20.40 -10.51 1.28
N ARG A 221 20.51 -9.92 0.08
CA ARG A 221 21.51 -8.90 -0.19
C ARG A 221 21.37 -7.66 0.70
N VAL A 222 20.14 -7.18 0.90
CA VAL A 222 19.86 -6.04 1.80
C VAL A 222 20.29 -6.29 3.24
N LYS A 223 20.35 -7.57 3.67
CA LYS A 223 20.81 -7.96 5.01
C LYS A 223 22.35 -8.05 5.14
N GLY A 224 23.10 -7.81 4.07
CA GLY A 224 24.55 -7.69 4.08
C GLY A 224 25.29 -8.99 4.39
N VAL A 225 24.64 -10.16 4.22
CA VAL A 225 25.22 -11.46 4.59
C VAL A 225 26.51 -11.78 3.83
N THR A 226 26.61 -11.41 2.55
CA THR A 226 27.84 -11.58 1.75
C THR A 226 28.96 -10.67 2.24
N ASP A 227 28.65 -9.43 2.64
CA ASP A 227 29.65 -8.51 3.21
C ASP A 227 30.25 -9.09 4.49
N LEU A 228 29.42 -9.75 5.33
CA LEU A 228 29.91 -10.40 6.56
C LEU A 228 30.81 -11.59 6.27
N VAL A 229 30.42 -12.47 5.33
CA VAL A 229 31.25 -13.61 4.93
C VAL A 229 32.61 -13.14 4.39
N GLU A 230 32.60 -12.18 3.48
CA GLU A 230 33.85 -11.61 2.92
C GLU A 230 34.71 -10.94 4.00
N ALA A 231 34.11 -10.21 4.94
CA ALA A 231 34.81 -9.61 6.05
C ALA A 231 35.50 -10.67 6.93
N CYS A 232 34.78 -11.71 7.33
CA CYS A 232 35.34 -12.82 8.11
C CYS A 232 36.47 -13.56 7.39
N MET A 233 36.34 -13.81 6.09
CA MET A 233 37.38 -14.48 5.29
C MET A 233 38.68 -13.69 5.19
N ARG A 234 38.62 -12.37 5.38
CA ARG A 234 39.80 -11.48 5.37
C ARG A 234 40.52 -11.41 6.73
N LEU A 235 39.86 -11.86 7.80
CA LEU A 235 40.43 -11.93 9.17
C LEU A 235 41.52 -12.99 9.26
N GLY A 236 42.50 -13.03 8.48
CA GLY A 236 43.66 -13.92 8.55
C GLY A 236 43.46 -15.29 9.25
N SER A 237 44.49 -15.81 9.87
CA SER A 237 44.45 -17.07 10.62
C SER A 237 43.89 -16.95 12.05
N GLY A 238 43.15 -15.84 12.34
CA GLY A 238 42.57 -15.58 13.65
C GLY A 238 41.61 -16.67 14.14
N GLU A 239 41.48 -16.75 15.45
CA GLU A 239 40.57 -17.69 16.12
C GLU A 239 39.12 -17.15 16.10
N TRP A 240 38.40 -17.42 15.00
CA TRP A 240 36.99 -17.06 14.84
C TRP A 240 36.19 -18.21 14.21
N ARG A 241 34.87 -18.20 14.44
CA ARG A 241 33.87 -19.06 13.77
C ARG A 241 32.67 -18.22 13.42
N LEU A 242 32.10 -18.46 12.25
CA LEU A 242 30.87 -17.80 11.78
C LEU A 242 29.77 -18.85 11.59
N THR A 243 28.64 -18.63 12.24
CA THR A 243 27.40 -19.40 12.02
C THR A 243 26.38 -18.52 11.32
N LEU A 244 25.90 -18.95 10.16
CA LEU A 244 24.84 -18.31 9.38
C LEU A 244 23.58 -19.14 9.46
N ILE A 245 22.44 -18.52 9.85
CA ILE A 245 21.15 -19.20 9.98
C ILE A 245 20.10 -18.43 9.22
N GLY A 246 19.42 -19.08 8.25
CA GLY A 246 18.33 -18.43 7.56
C GLY A 246 17.84 -19.08 6.30
N GLY A 247 16.66 -18.63 5.87
CA GLY A 247 16.07 -19.03 4.59
C GLY A 247 16.75 -18.35 3.40
N ASP A 248 16.83 -19.07 2.29
CA ASP A 248 17.38 -18.58 1.05
C ASP A 248 16.50 -17.54 0.36
N THR A 249 17.11 -16.71 -0.48
CA THR A 249 16.44 -15.77 -1.39
C THR A 249 17.16 -15.68 -2.72
N ASN A 250 16.46 -15.28 -3.77
CA ASN A 250 17.03 -15.07 -5.11
C ASN A 250 17.53 -13.61 -5.27
N THR A 251 18.33 -13.11 -4.31
CA THR A 251 18.87 -11.75 -4.31
C THR A 251 20.36 -11.66 -4.60
N ALA A 252 21.01 -12.78 -4.91
CA ALA A 252 22.37 -12.80 -5.42
C ALA A 252 22.42 -12.29 -6.88
N PRO A 253 23.60 -12.00 -7.43
CA PRO A 253 23.75 -11.52 -8.82
C PRO A 253 22.97 -12.40 -9.81
N LEU A 254 22.32 -11.77 -10.79
CA LEU A 254 21.47 -12.42 -11.80
C LEU A 254 20.24 -13.14 -11.22
N ALA A 255 19.74 -12.68 -10.07
CA ALA A 255 18.61 -13.29 -9.36
C ALA A 255 18.86 -14.78 -9.00
N SER A 256 20.10 -15.15 -8.74
CA SER A 256 20.47 -16.48 -8.30
C SER A 256 20.31 -16.68 -6.78
N SER A 257 20.40 -17.91 -6.31
CA SER A 257 20.35 -18.28 -4.90
C SER A 257 21.47 -17.61 -4.10
N MET A 258 21.09 -16.94 -3.02
CA MET A 258 22.04 -16.34 -2.08
C MET A 258 22.77 -17.44 -1.30
N ARG A 259 22.09 -18.54 -0.96
CA ARG A 259 22.68 -19.69 -0.29
C ARG A 259 23.80 -20.31 -1.11
N GLU A 260 23.53 -20.64 -2.39
CA GLU A 260 24.55 -21.21 -3.29
C GLU A 260 25.74 -20.26 -3.47
N THR A 261 25.50 -18.96 -3.50
CA THR A 261 26.55 -17.94 -3.55
C THR A 261 27.43 -17.99 -2.30
N ILE A 262 26.84 -18.05 -1.11
CA ILE A 262 27.56 -18.14 0.17
C ILE A 262 28.32 -19.45 0.26
N GLU A 263 27.72 -20.58 -0.10
CA GLU A 263 28.36 -21.92 -0.12
C GLU A 263 29.59 -21.92 -1.04
N THR A 264 29.48 -21.27 -2.21
CA THR A 264 30.60 -21.14 -3.13
C THR A 264 31.70 -20.26 -2.53
N MET A 265 31.37 -19.14 -1.92
CA MET A 265 32.34 -18.24 -1.28
C MET A 265 33.08 -18.93 -0.12
N ALA A 266 32.36 -19.69 0.68
CA ALA A 266 32.89 -20.35 1.87
C ALA A 266 33.39 -21.79 1.65
N ALA A 267 33.41 -22.30 0.41
CA ALA A 267 33.72 -23.69 0.09
C ALA A 267 35.05 -24.23 0.67
N SER A 268 36.05 -23.36 0.81
CA SER A 268 37.36 -23.69 1.38
C SER A 268 37.57 -23.20 2.81
N GLU A 269 36.55 -22.66 3.46
CA GLU A 269 36.65 -22.03 4.78
C GLU A 269 35.86 -22.82 5.85
N PRO A 270 36.50 -23.76 6.58
CA PRO A 270 35.81 -24.62 7.53
C PRO A 270 35.31 -23.92 8.79
N ARG A 271 35.66 -22.65 8.98
CA ARG A 271 35.18 -21.82 10.10
C ARG A 271 33.80 -21.24 9.86
N VAL A 272 33.25 -21.33 8.62
CA VAL A 272 31.90 -20.86 8.27
C VAL A 272 30.96 -22.08 8.27
N THR A 273 29.89 -21.95 9.03
CA THR A 273 28.80 -22.94 9.09
C THR A 273 27.52 -22.31 8.62
N LEU A 274 26.85 -22.90 7.63
CA LEU A 274 25.59 -22.47 7.08
C LEU A 274 24.47 -23.44 7.45
N LEU A 275 23.48 -22.95 8.19
CA LEU A 275 22.34 -23.74 8.64
C LEU A 275 21.06 -23.27 7.92
N GLU A 276 20.09 -24.18 7.81
CA GLU A 276 18.74 -23.87 7.38
C GLU A 276 18.00 -22.99 8.40
N ARG A 277 16.85 -22.48 8.01
CA ARG A 277 15.93 -21.82 8.94
C ARG A 277 15.53 -22.80 10.05
N ILE A 278 15.63 -22.38 11.29
CA ILE A 278 15.27 -23.14 12.48
C ILE A 278 14.09 -22.48 13.21
N SER A 279 13.51 -23.18 14.18
CA SER A 279 12.44 -22.61 15.02
C SER A 279 12.97 -21.48 15.91
N ARG A 280 12.06 -20.67 16.41
CA ARG A 280 12.39 -19.55 17.29
C ARG A 280 12.98 -20.01 18.63
N GLU A 281 12.46 -21.12 19.15
CA GLU A 281 12.93 -21.75 20.38
C GLU A 281 14.38 -22.25 20.22
N ALA A 282 14.67 -22.95 19.11
CA ALA A 282 16.02 -23.40 18.81
C ALA A 282 17.00 -22.22 18.62
N LEU A 283 16.54 -21.12 18.02
CA LEU A 283 17.36 -19.93 17.83
C LEU A 283 17.71 -19.27 19.17
N GLN A 284 16.80 -19.31 20.16
CA GLN A 284 17.10 -18.78 21.51
C GLN A 284 18.29 -19.52 22.17
N GLU A 285 18.37 -20.84 22.02
CA GLU A 285 19.52 -21.60 22.52
C GLU A 285 20.81 -21.21 21.79
N ILE A 286 20.75 -21.03 20.48
CA ILE A 286 21.91 -20.65 19.67
C ILE A 286 22.45 -19.28 20.03
N TYR A 287 21.60 -18.31 20.35
CA TYR A 287 22.07 -17.01 20.87
C TYR A 287 22.97 -17.18 22.08
N THR A 288 22.63 -18.07 23.01
CA THR A 288 23.43 -18.29 24.23
C THR A 288 24.79 -18.97 23.96
N GLN A 289 24.95 -19.60 22.80
CA GLN A 289 26.17 -20.32 22.42
C GLN A 289 27.19 -19.45 21.67
N HIS A 290 26.82 -18.20 21.33
CA HIS A 290 27.66 -17.28 20.57
C HIS A 290 28.13 -16.09 21.41
N ASP A 291 29.09 -15.35 20.91
CA ASP A 291 29.74 -14.24 21.62
C ASP A 291 29.24 -12.89 21.14
N VAL A 292 28.81 -12.79 19.87
CA VAL A 292 28.26 -11.60 19.25
C VAL A 292 27.30 -11.97 18.13
N LEU A 293 26.16 -11.25 18.03
CA LEU A 293 25.31 -11.28 16.83
C LEU A 293 25.79 -10.21 15.85
N ALA A 294 26.05 -10.56 14.60
CA ALA A 294 26.30 -9.60 13.53
C ALA A 294 25.00 -9.27 12.77
N VAL A 295 24.67 -7.98 12.66
CA VAL A 295 23.55 -7.45 11.89
C VAL A 295 24.10 -6.47 10.83
N PRO A 296 24.65 -6.98 9.72
CA PRO A 296 25.40 -6.22 8.72
C PRO A 296 24.46 -5.58 7.67
N SER A 297 23.23 -5.27 8.05
CA SER A 297 22.18 -4.83 7.14
C SER A 297 22.53 -3.51 6.43
N ARG A 298 22.16 -3.40 5.16
CA ARG A 298 22.29 -2.18 4.34
C ARG A 298 21.07 -1.26 4.50
N PHE A 299 19.95 -1.85 4.86
CA PHE A 299 18.69 -1.19 5.19
C PHE A 299 17.95 -2.02 6.23
N GLU A 300 17.45 -1.36 7.26
CA GLU A 300 16.68 -1.94 8.34
C GLU A 300 15.72 -0.90 8.92
N VAL A 301 14.52 -1.28 9.35
CA VAL A 301 13.64 -0.37 10.10
C VAL A 301 13.82 -0.60 11.61
N TRP A 302 13.48 -1.80 12.08
CA TRP A 302 13.60 -2.16 13.50
C TRP A 302 13.82 -3.67 13.60
N PRO A 303 15.07 -4.15 13.56
CA PRO A 303 15.35 -5.57 13.44
C PRO A 303 15.08 -6.33 14.73
N ASN A 304 14.01 -7.14 14.74
CA ASN A 304 13.67 -7.98 15.88
C ASN A 304 14.80 -8.95 16.27
N VAL A 305 15.60 -9.40 15.29
CA VAL A 305 16.73 -10.30 15.53
C VAL A 305 17.76 -9.72 16.50
N ALA A 306 18.00 -8.39 16.44
CA ALA A 306 18.89 -7.72 17.39
C ALA A 306 18.29 -7.72 18.80
N LEU A 307 17.00 -7.41 18.92
CA LEU A 307 16.28 -7.43 20.19
C LEU A 307 16.18 -8.86 20.78
N GLU A 308 15.93 -9.87 19.92
CA GLU A 308 15.90 -11.28 20.34
C GLU A 308 17.25 -11.77 20.87
N ALA A 309 18.35 -11.34 20.26
CA ALA A 309 19.70 -11.63 20.77
C ALA A 309 19.96 -10.91 22.09
N MET A 310 19.64 -9.61 22.17
CA MET A 310 19.79 -8.83 23.40
C MET A 310 18.94 -9.37 24.56
N ARG A 311 17.80 -9.98 24.26
CA ARG A 311 16.96 -10.71 25.23
C ARG A 311 17.72 -11.82 25.95
N THR A 312 18.71 -12.43 25.31
CA THR A 312 19.58 -13.46 25.91
C THR A 312 20.87 -12.89 26.50
N GLY A 313 21.07 -11.58 26.46
CA GLY A 313 22.30 -10.93 26.87
C GLY A 313 23.42 -10.95 25.83
N LEU A 314 23.15 -11.37 24.59
CA LEU A 314 24.11 -11.40 23.51
C LEU A 314 24.33 -10.00 22.93
N PRO A 315 25.57 -9.45 22.92
CA PRO A 315 25.89 -8.16 22.30
C PRO A 315 25.69 -8.19 20.78
N VAL A 316 25.49 -7.02 20.19
CA VAL A 316 25.22 -6.88 18.75
C VAL A 316 26.34 -6.07 18.10
N LEU A 317 26.90 -6.59 17.00
CA LEU A 317 27.73 -5.83 16.05
C LEU A 317 26.81 -5.43 14.89
N ALA A 318 26.57 -4.14 14.71
CA ALA A 318 25.59 -3.62 13.77
C ALA A 318 26.19 -2.61 12.80
N THR A 319 25.66 -2.53 11.60
CA THR A 319 25.83 -1.35 10.73
C THR A 319 25.04 -0.17 11.26
N PRO A 320 25.49 1.09 11.05
CA PRO A 320 24.83 2.29 11.59
C PRO A 320 23.64 2.70 10.71
N VAL A 321 22.60 1.85 10.59
CA VAL A 321 21.43 2.11 9.73
C VAL A 321 20.13 2.10 10.54
N ALA A 322 19.31 3.11 10.30
CA ALA A 322 17.92 3.26 10.78
C ALA A 322 17.76 2.89 12.27
N GLY A 323 16.91 1.91 12.62
CA GLY A 323 16.66 1.52 14.01
C GLY A 323 17.88 0.96 14.76
N LEU A 324 18.88 0.41 14.04
CA LEU A 324 20.10 -0.11 14.66
C LEU A 324 20.89 0.99 15.38
N THR A 325 20.88 2.22 14.87
CA THR A 325 21.57 3.38 15.49
C THR A 325 21.05 3.68 16.89
N GLU A 326 19.82 3.27 17.19
CA GLU A 326 19.24 3.44 18.51
C GLU A 326 19.28 2.14 19.35
N ILE A 327 19.11 0.98 18.72
CA ILE A 327 19.06 -0.32 19.43
C ILE A 327 20.40 -0.61 20.09
N VAL A 328 21.50 -0.40 19.37
CA VAL A 328 22.86 -0.67 19.85
C VAL A 328 23.47 0.59 20.44
N GLU A 329 24.24 0.41 21.50
CA GLU A 329 24.94 1.46 22.25
C GLU A 329 26.42 1.04 22.35
N ASP A 330 27.31 1.80 21.68
CA ASP A 330 28.72 1.44 21.51
C ASP A 330 29.45 1.22 22.82
N GLY A 331 30.12 0.07 22.94
CA GLY A 331 30.88 -0.33 24.11
C GLY A 331 30.02 -0.66 25.35
N VAL A 332 28.69 -0.58 25.25
CA VAL A 332 27.73 -0.85 26.32
C VAL A 332 26.85 -2.06 26.01
N THR A 333 26.24 -2.09 24.82
CA THR A 333 25.35 -3.19 24.42
C THR A 333 25.81 -3.89 23.14
N GLY A 334 26.83 -3.34 22.50
CA GLY A 334 27.40 -3.82 21.24
C GLY A 334 28.31 -2.78 20.61
N TRP A 335 28.44 -2.83 19.31
CA TRP A 335 29.28 -1.92 18.53
C TRP A 335 28.65 -1.61 17.18
N HIS A 336 28.87 -0.41 16.67
CA HIS A 336 28.58 -0.10 15.30
C HIS A 336 29.84 -0.21 14.43
N THR A 337 29.66 -0.61 13.17
CA THR A 337 30.68 -0.40 12.16
C THR A 337 30.74 1.09 11.78
N ALA A 338 31.86 1.53 11.20
CA ALA A 338 31.98 2.93 10.75
C ALA A 338 31.01 3.30 9.62
N ASP A 339 30.67 2.30 8.78
CA ASP A 339 29.74 2.43 7.64
C ASP A 339 29.21 1.02 7.27
N VAL A 340 28.35 0.93 6.25
CA VAL A 340 27.91 -0.33 5.65
C VAL A 340 29.00 -0.92 4.76
N GLY A 341 29.02 -2.24 4.64
CA GLY A 341 29.90 -2.97 3.72
C GLY A 341 31.00 -3.77 4.42
N ARG A 342 31.75 -4.49 3.60
CA ARG A 342 32.71 -5.51 4.07
C ARG A 342 33.95 -4.94 4.78
N GLU A 343 34.46 -3.78 4.32
CA GLU A 343 35.66 -3.18 4.92
C GLU A 343 35.37 -2.70 6.36
N PRO A 344 34.32 -1.88 6.63
CA PRO A 344 33.97 -1.48 8.00
C PRO A 344 33.63 -2.66 8.91
N LEU A 345 33.00 -3.72 8.36
CA LEU A 345 32.73 -4.96 9.11
C LEU A 345 34.03 -5.67 9.49
N GLY A 346 35.00 -5.75 8.56
CA GLY A 346 36.30 -6.35 8.82
C GLY A 346 37.07 -5.64 9.93
N GLU A 347 37.16 -4.32 9.87
CA GLU A 347 37.80 -3.47 10.90
C GLU A 347 37.16 -3.65 12.27
N ALA A 348 35.81 -3.66 12.34
CA ALA A 348 35.10 -3.87 13.58
C ALA A 348 35.31 -5.28 14.17
N LEU A 349 35.33 -6.32 13.33
CA LEU A 349 35.63 -7.69 13.76
C LEU A 349 37.09 -7.85 14.22
N GLU A 350 38.05 -7.22 13.55
CA GLU A 350 39.47 -7.18 14.00
C GLU A 350 39.57 -6.50 15.38
N GLY A 351 38.83 -5.42 15.59
CA GLY A 351 38.73 -4.74 16.90
C GLY A 351 38.21 -5.67 18.00
N LEU A 352 37.16 -6.44 17.73
CA LEU A 352 36.59 -7.41 18.67
C LEU A 352 37.54 -8.57 18.98
N LEU A 353 38.29 -9.03 17.96
CA LEU A 353 39.34 -10.06 18.15
C LEU A 353 40.49 -9.54 19.02
N ALA A 354 40.87 -8.29 18.84
CA ALA A 354 41.95 -7.65 19.60
C ALA A 354 41.53 -7.29 21.04
N SER A 355 40.23 -7.05 21.29
CA SER A 355 39.69 -6.57 22.57
C SER A 355 38.71 -7.55 23.21
N ARG A 356 39.09 -8.83 23.31
CA ARG A 356 38.25 -9.90 23.91
C ARG A 356 37.77 -9.58 25.34
N ASP A 357 38.60 -8.95 26.13
CA ASP A 357 38.26 -8.55 27.51
C ASP A 357 37.14 -7.51 27.53
N GLU A 358 37.08 -6.63 26.55
CA GLU A 358 35.99 -5.65 26.43
C GLU A 358 34.67 -6.34 26.05
N LEU A 359 34.71 -7.26 25.10
CA LEU A 359 33.54 -8.08 24.75
C LEU A 359 32.98 -8.81 25.96
N GLU A 360 33.84 -9.49 26.75
CA GLU A 360 33.40 -10.19 27.97
C GLU A 360 32.88 -9.23 29.04
N ARG A 361 33.47 -8.03 29.15
CA ARG A 361 32.94 -6.97 30.04
C ARG A 361 31.53 -6.56 29.64
N VAL A 362 31.28 -6.33 28.36
CA VAL A 362 29.94 -5.97 27.84
C VAL A 362 28.95 -7.11 28.10
N ARG A 363 29.32 -8.36 27.80
CA ARG A 363 28.46 -9.53 28.06
C ARG A 363 28.12 -9.70 29.54
N ALA A 364 29.09 -9.54 30.43
CA ALA A 364 28.90 -9.71 31.85
C ALA A 364 28.18 -8.53 32.55
N SER A 365 28.08 -7.37 31.91
CA SER A 365 27.53 -6.14 32.48
C SER A 365 26.02 -6.23 32.79
N GLY A 366 25.29 -7.08 32.06
CA GLY A 366 23.83 -7.13 32.08
C GLY A 366 23.15 -5.94 31.40
N GLU A 367 23.92 -4.97 30.85
CA GLU A 367 23.35 -3.80 30.15
C GLU A 367 22.67 -4.20 28.84
N VAL A 368 23.15 -5.21 28.14
CA VAL A 368 22.54 -5.73 26.92
C VAL A 368 21.09 -6.12 27.17
N TYR A 369 20.82 -6.91 28.20
CA TYR A 369 19.47 -7.29 28.57
C TYR A 369 18.65 -6.09 29.10
N ARG A 370 19.23 -5.21 29.93
CA ARG A 370 18.53 -3.99 30.39
C ARG A 370 18.13 -3.07 29.23
N ARG A 371 18.95 -3.00 28.18
CA ARG A 371 18.60 -2.25 26.96
C ARG A 371 17.40 -2.87 26.26
N PHE A 372 17.38 -4.19 26.11
CA PHE A 372 16.23 -4.92 25.58
C PHE A 372 14.97 -4.59 26.41
N GLU A 373 15.02 -4.73 27.74
CA GLU A 373 13.88 -4.40 28.61
C GLU A 373 13.34 -2.99 28.35
N ARG A 374 14.21 -1.98 28.31
CA ARG A 374 13.81 -0.58 28.05
C ARG A 374 13.19 -0.36 26.68
N LEU A 375 13.64 -1.07 25.66
CA LEU A 375 13.15 -0.89 24.29
C LEU A 375 11.84 -1.61 24.02
N THR A 376 11.51 -2.64 24.79
CA THR A 376 10.40 -3.57 24.46
C THR A 376 9.36 -3.71 25.58
N ALA A 377 9.48 -2.93 26.67
CA ALA A 377 8.54 -2.94 27.77
C ALA A 377 7.12 -2.56 27.34
N ALA A 378 6.11 -3.24 27.86
CA ALA A 378 4.72 -3.05 27.52
C ALA A 378 4.15 -1.69 27.97
N GLU A 379 4.49 -1.24 29.19
CA GLU A 379 3.93 -0.02 29.79
C GLU A 379 4.22 1.25 28.95
N PRO A 380 5.47 1.52 28.48
CA PRO A 380 5.72 2.64 27.58
C PRO A 380 4.97 2.56 26.24
N VAL A 381 4.64 1.37 25.77
CA VAL A 381 3.83 1.18 24.56
C VAL A 381 2.38 1.57 24.84
N LEU A 382 1.80 1.12 25.95
CA LEU A 382 0.46 1.52 26.37
C LEU A 382 0.34 3.03 26.56
N ASP A 383 1.31 3.67 27.24
CA ASP A 383 1.36 5.11 27.41
C ASP A 383 1.39 5.84 26.05
N ALA A 384 2.24 5.39 25.12
CA ALA A 384 2.34 5.97 23.79
C ALA A 384 1.02 5.84 23.01
N TYR A 385 0.32 4.70 23.12
CA TYR A 385 -0.99 4.54 22.48
C TYR A 385 -2.09 5.37 23.14
N ARG A 386 -2.11 5.50 24.47
CA ARG A 386 -3.05 6.41 25.17
C ARG A 386 -2.90 7.84 24.65
N ASP A 387 -1.66 8.31 24.53
CA ASP A 387 -1.33 9.64 24.03
C ASP A 387 -1.70 9.81 22.55
N LEU A 388 -1.34 8.84 21.70
CA LEU A 388 -1.64 8.83 20.28
C LEU A 388 -3.16 8.87 20.04
N LEU A 389 -3.90 7.95 20.66
CA LEU A 389 -5.35 7.85 20.54
C LEU A 389 -6.06 9.09 21.10
N GLY A 390 -5.50 9.73 22.14
CA GLY A 390 -6.00 10.99 22.68
C GLY A 390 -5.84 12.16 21.72
N ARG A 391 -4.69 12.26 21.03
CA ARG A 391 -4.36 13.37 20.12
C ARG A 391 -5.00 13.25 18.74
N HIS A 392 -5.10 12.04 18.19
CA HIS A 392 -5.46 11.80 16.79
C HIS A 392 -6.86 11.21 16.60
N ARG A 393 -7.72 11.30 17.61
CA ARG A 393 -9.10 10.87 17.47
C ARG A 393 -9.83 11.74 16.44
N ARG A 394 -10.22 11.18 15.32
CA ARG A 394 -11.11 11.88 14.40
C ARG A 394 -12.48 12.08 15.07
N PRO A 395 -13.06 13.29 14.98
CA PRO A 395 -14.45 13.44 15.36
C PRO A 395 -15.29 12.53 14.45
N PRO A 396 -16.39 11.93 14.97
CA PRO A 396 -17.33 11.21 14.11
C PRO A 396 -17.67 12.13 12.95
N VAL A 397 -17.52 11.63 11.71
CA VAL A 397 -17.96 12.37 10.53
C VAL A 397 -19.47 12.54 10.71
N ALA A 398 -19.87 13.69 11.20
CA ALA A 398 -21.28 14.06 11.22
C ALA A 398 -21.73 13.94 9.75
N ARG A 399 -22.72 13.05 9.49
CA ARG A 399 -23.45 13.09 8.23
C ARG A 399 -23.76 14.59 8.05
N ARG A 400 -23.21 15.25 7.03
CA ARG A 400 -23.54 16.63 6.76
C ARG A 400 -25.06 16.64 6.56
N VAL A 401 -25.79 16.88 7.62
CA VAL A 401 -27.13 17.39 7.51
C VAL A 401 -26.91 18.75 6.87
N SER A 402 -27.31 18.89 5.63
CA SER A 402 -27.29 20.11 4.86
C SER A 402 -27.65 21.30 5.79
N THR A 403 -26.62 22.03 6.19
CA THR A 403 -26.81 23.27 6.95
C THR A 403 -27.19 24.37 5.95
N GLY A 404 -28.37 24.24 5.31
CA GLY A 404 -29.02 25.34 4.59
C GLY A 404 -28.37 25.84 3.30
N THR A 405 -27.24 25.30 2.83
CA THR A 405 -26.75 25.52 1.46
C THR A 405 -27.43 24.50 0.55
N ALA A 406 -28.03 24.94 -0.56
CA ALA A 406 -28.60 24.04 -1.56
C ALA A 406 -27.54 23.03 -2.00
N GLU A 407 -27.93 21.78 -2.24
CA GLU A 407 -27.04 20.79 -2.86
C GLU A 407 -26.46 21.40 -4.14
N PRO A 408 -25.14 21.24 -4.44
CA PRO A 408 -24.58 21.73 -5.69
C PRO A 408 -25.29 21.07 -6.88
N LEU A 409 -25.47 21.80 -7.97
CA LEU A 409 -26.05 21.22 -9.18
C LEU A 409 -25.04 20.28 -9.84
N VAL A 410 -25.50 19.10 -10.26
CA VAL A 410 -24.73 18.15 -11.05
C VAL A 410 -25.36 18.01 -12.44
N THR A 411 -24.58 18.17 -13.50
CA THR A 411 -25.01 17.87 -14.86
C THR A 411 -24.54 16.49 -15.27
N GLY A 412 -25.47 15.55 -15.45
CA GLY A 412 -25.21 14.26 -16.10
C GLY A 412 -24.93 14.48 -17.59
N VAL A 413 -23.84 13.92 -18.10
CA VAL A 413 -23.40 14.06 -19.50
C VAL A 413 -23.48 12.72 -20.18
N ILE A 414 -24.31 12.58 -21.22
CA ILE A 414 -24.52 11.37 -22.01
C ILE A 414 -24.24 11.65 -23.48
N PRO A 415 -23.11 11.19 -24.05
CA PRO A 415 -22.93 11.12 -25.51
C PRO A 415 -23.85 10.01 -26.07
N TYR A 416 -24.53 10.28 -27.18
CA TYR A 416 -25.49 9.36 -27.77
C TYR A 416 -25.27 9.20 -29.29
N TYR A 417 -25.23 7.95 -29.75
CA TYR A 417 -25.24 7.62 -31.18
C TYR A 417 -25.92 6.26 -31.41
N GLY A 418 -27.21 6.24 -31.70
CA GLY A 418 -27.97 5.01 -32.03
C GLY A 418 -28.23 4.05 -30.85
N ASP A 419 -27.97 4.46 -29.61
CA ASP A 419 -28.15 3.63 -28.41
C ASP A 419 -29.58 3.71 -27.83
N HIS A 420 -30.60 3.81 -28.72
CA HIS A 420 -32.01 3.99 -28.37
C HIS A 420 -32.56 2.95 -27.38
N ALA A 421 -32.01 1.71 -27.41
CA ALA A 421 -32.46 0.63 -26.52
C ALA A 421 -32.06 0.82 -25.06
N TRP A 422 -31.04 1.65 -24.78
CA TRP A 422 -30.44 1.73 -23.44
C TRP A 422 -30.39 3.14 -22.84
N VAL A 423 -30.44 4.20 -23.64
CA VAL A 423 -30.33 5.59 -23.18
C VAL A 423 -31.37 5.93 -22.09
N GLY A 424 -32.58 5.36 -22.17
CA GLY A 424 -33.61 5.53 -21.14
C GLY A 424 -33.16 4.98 -19.78
N GLU A 425 -32.55 3.80 -19.75
CA GLU A 425 -32.02 3.21 -18.52
C GLU A 425 -30.87 4.05 -17.93
N ALA A 426 -29.98 4.58 -18.79
CA ALA A 426 -28.89 5.45 -18.37
C ALA A 426 -29.41 6.75 -17.72
N VAL A 427 -30.39 7.40 -18.35
CA VAL A 427 -31.06 8.60 -17.82
C VAL A 427 -31.75 8.32 -16.50
N ASP A 428 -32.53 7.22 -16.42
CA ASP A 428 -33.22 6.81 -15.17
C ASP A 428 -32.22 6.58 -14.04
N SER A 429 -31.05 5.99 -14.33
CA SER A 429 -30.01 5.76 -13.34
C SER A 429 -29.41 7.07 -12.77
N LEU A 430 -29.30 8.11 -13.60
CA LEU A 430 -28.91 9.46 -13.16
C LEU A 430 -30.02 10.13 -12.36
N LEU A 431 -31.25 10.13 -12.85
CA LEU A 431 -32.37 10.82 -12.20
C LEU A 431 -32.80 10.15 -10.88
N SER A 432 -32.45 8.88 -10.67
CA SER A 432 -32.73 8.13 -9.44
C SER A 432 -31.61 8.24 -8.38
N GLN A 433 -30.55 9.01 -8.64
CA GLN A 433 -29.47 9.21 -7.66
C GLN A 433 -29.98 9.76 -6.32
N THR A 434 -29.30 9.43 -5.22
CA THR A 434 -29.59 10.00 -3.89
C THR A 434 -29.28 11.50 -3.83
N HIS A 435 -28.34 11.99 -4.65
CA HIS A 435 -28.12 13.40 -4.92
C HIS A 435 -29.27 13.93 -5.79
N ARG A 436 -30.06 14.88 -5.28
CA ARG A 436 -31.33 15.28 -5.91
C ARG A 436 -31.23 16.45 -6.88
N ASN A 437 -30.27 17.34 -6.67
CA ASN A 437 -30.10 18.51 -7.52
C ASN A 437 -29.28 18.14 -8.78
N LEU A 438 -29.95 17.49 -9.75
CA LEU A 438 -29.33 16.90 -10.92
C LEU A 438 -30.14 17.22 -12.19
N GLU A 439 -29.44 17.60 -13.25
CA GLU A 439 -29.93 17.72 -14.62
C GLU A 439 -29.17 16.79 -15.56
N VAL A 440 -29.67 16.53 -16.75
CA VAL A 440 -29.03 15.66 -17.74
C VAL A 440 -28.94 16.37 -19.08
N THR A 441 -27.75 16.38 -19.69
CA THR A 441 -27.51 16.83 -21.07
C THR A 441 -27.14 15.61 -21.92
N ILE A 442 -28.00 15.28 -22.88
CA ILE A 442 -27.77 14.25 -23.89
C ILE A 442 -27.29 14.95 -25.15
N VAL A 443 -26.18 14.47 -25.73
CA VAL A 443 -25.71 14.99 -27.03
C VAL A 443 -25.85 13.91 -28.09
N ASN A 444 -26.83 14.10 -29.00
CA ASN A 444 -26.97 13.27 -30.19
C ASN A 444 -25.88 13.62 -31.20
N ASP A 445 -24.92 12.72 -31.39
CA ASP A 445 -23.79 12.85 -32.32
C ASP A 445 -24.17 12.46 -33.76
N GLY A 446 -25.29 13.04 -34.26
CA GLY A 446 -25.69 12.89 -35.63
C GLY A 446 -26.35 11.54 -35.99
N SER A 447 -26.95 10.86 -35.02
CA SER A 447 -27.85 9.75 -35.27
C SER A 447 -29.21 10.26 -35.79
N PHE A 448 -29.72 9.65 -36.82
CA PHE A 448 -31.00 9.99 -37.46
C PHE A 448 -31.91 8.75 -37.60
N ASP A 449 -31.75 7.78 -36.73
CA ASP A 449 -32.61 6.60 -36.70
C ASP A 449 -34.04 7.00 -36.30
N PRO A 450 -35.10 6.47 -36.93
CA PRO A 450 -36.47 6.69 -36.48
C PRO A 450 -36.71 6.27 -35.00
N GLU A 451 -35.93 5.33 -34.49
CA GLU A 451 -35.97 4.90 -33.08
C GLU A 451 -35.39 5.93 -32.11
N ASP A 452 -34.67 6.95 -32.60
CA ASP A 452 -34.19 8.09 -31.82
C ASP A 452 -35.33 9.01 -31.33
N ALA A 453 -36.59 8.70 -31.70
CA ALA A 453 -37.77 9.33 -31.12
C ALA A 453 -37.80 9.25 -29.57
N VAL A 454 -37.12 8.29 -28.96
CA VAL A 454 -36.91 8.19 -27.51
C VAL A 454 -36.26 9.46 -26.93
N LEU A 455 -35.41 10.15 -27.69
CA LEU A 455 -34.78 11.39 -27.23
C LEU A 455 -35.80 12.53 -27.07
N ALA A 456 -36.81 12.57 -27.94
CA ALA A 456 -37.90 13.56 -27.85
C ALA A 456 -38.81 13.26 -26.63
N GLU A 457 -39.06 12.00 -26.33
CA GLU A 457 -39.79 11.56 -25.15
C GLU A 457 -39.05 11.94 -23.86
N LEU A 458 -37.75 11.63 -23.80
CA LEU A 458 -36.91 11.99 -22.67
C LEU A 458 -36.85 13.51 -22.43
N ALA A 459 -36.85 14.32 -23.49
CA ALA A 459 -36.81 15.78 -23.42
C ALA A 459 -38.13 16.39 -22.87
N GLU A 460 -39.18 15.60 -22.63
CA GLU A 460 -40.39 16.08 -21.93
C GLU A 460 -40.13 16.32 -20.43
N ASP A 461 -39.13 15.67 -19.82
CA ASP A 461 -38.69 15.98 -18.46
C ASP A 461 -37.87 17.30 -18.47
N PRO A 462 -38.30 18.35 -17.71
CA PRO A 462 -37.63 19.65 -17.73
C PRO A 462 -36.18 19.61 -17.21
N ARG A 463 -35.73 18.49 -16.60
CA ARG A 463 -34.35 18.32 -16.16
C ARG A 463 -33.45 17.76 -17.29
N ILE A 464 -34.02 17.41 -18.45
CA ILE A 464 -33.30 16.79 -19.56
C ILE A 464 -33.18 17.75 -20.71
N ARG A 465 -31.99 17.98 -21.19
CA ARG A 465 -31.69 18.71 -22.42
C ARG A 465 -31.09 17.77 -23.45
N VAL A 466 -31.57 17.89 -24.70
CA VAL A 466 -31.03 17.17 -25.84
C VAL A 466 -30.40 18.17 -26.80
N LEU A 467 -29.10 18.05 -27.01
CA LEU A 467 -28.34 18.78 -28.03
C LEU A 467 -28.10 17.86 -29.22
N THR A 468 -27.93 18.41 -30.42
CA THR A 468 -27.62 17.64 -31.62
C THR A 468 -26.45 18.28 -32.36
N GLN A 469 -25.48 17.46 -32.78
CA GLN A 469 -24.40 17.87 -33.65
C GLN A 469 -24.33 16.93 -34.87
N LEU A 470 -23.52 17.26 -35.87
CA LEU A 470 -23.13 16.30 -36.91
C LEU A 470 -22.24 15.25 -36.24
N ASN A 471 -22.16 14.05 -36.85
CA ASN A 471 -21.29 13.01 -36.32
C ASN A 471 -19.82 13.45 -36.40
N GLU A 472 -19.32 13.95 -35.26
CA GLU A 472 -17.96 14.42 -35.03
C GLU A 472 -17.21 13.55 -34.00
N GLY A 473 -17.85 12.49 -33.52
CA GLY A 473 -17.30 11.53 -32.58
C GLY A 473 -17.66 11.83 -31.12
N GLU A 474 -17.56 10.78 -30.33
CA GLU A 474 -17.97 10.76 -28.93
C GLU A 474 -17.28 11.83 -28.06
N GLN A 475 -15.99 12.10 -28.35
CA GLN A 475 -15.21 13.12 -27.64
C GLN A 475 -15.72 14.53 -27.91
N SER A 476 -16.11 14.81 -29.15
CA SER A 476 -16.75 16.07 -29.53
C SER A 476 -18.09 16.23 -28.82
N ALA A 477 -18.91 15.17 -28.78
CA ALA A 477 -20.17 15.15 -28.08
C ALA A 477 -20.00 15.43 -26.57
N ARG A 478 -19.02 14.79 -25.92
CA ARG A 478 -18.68 15.08 -24.53
C ARG A 478 -18.25 16.52 -24.33
N ASN A 479 -17.38 17.04 -25.21
CA ASN A 479 -16.94 18.45 -25.11
C ASN A 479 -18.09 19.44 -25.30
N LEU A 480 -19.03 19.17 -26.20
CA LEU A 480 -20.21 20.00 -26.39
C LEU A 480 -21.08 20.03 -25.13
N ALA A 481 -21.35 18.86 -24.53
CA ALA A 481 -22.10 18.78 -23.29
C ALA A 481 -21.40 19.52 -22.13
N LEU A 482 -20.07 19.43 -22.03
CA LEU A 482 -19.28 20.12 -20.99
C LEU A 482 -19.29 21.64 -21.14
N ILE A 483 -19.44 22.15 -22.36
CA ILE A 483 -19.63 23.60 -22.63
C ILE A 483 -21.02 24.06 -22.20
N ASP A 484 -22.05 23.23 -22.43
CA ASP A 484 -23.45 23.55 -22.13
C ASP A 484 -23.80 23.32 -20.65
N ALA A 485 -23.05 22.48 -19.93
CA ALA A 485 -23.31 22.13 -18.54
C ALA A 485 -23.40 23.34 -17.62
N GLU A 486 -24.46 23.41 -16.77
CA GLU A 486 -24.68 24.48 -15.80
C GLU A 486 -24.27 24.07 -14.38
N GLY A 487 -24.15 22.76 -14.10
CA GLY A 487 -23.80 22.20 -12.79
C GLY A 487 -22.44 22.66 -12.28
N ASP A 488 -22.25 22.63 -10.97
CA ASP A 488 -20.95 22.80 -10.32
C ASP A 488 -20.04 21.60 -10.61
N TYR A 489 -20.67 20.44 -10.80
CA TYR A 489 -20.05 19.16 -11.14
C TYR A 489 -20.66 18.58 -12.42
N VAL A 490 -19.90 17.72 -13.08
CA VAL A 490 -20.37 16.92 -14.21
C VAL A 490 -20.21 15.44 -13.91
N ALA A 491 -21.23 14.64 -14.21
CA ALA A 491 -21.23 13.19 -14.05
C ALA A 491 -21.23 12.56 -15.45
N MET A 492 -20.13 11.94 -15.83
CA MET A 492 -19.93 11.33 -17.15
C MET A 492 -20.51 9.92 -17.16
N LEU A 493 -21.41 9.63 -18.11
CA LEU A 493 -22.05 8.31 -18.26
C LEU A 493 -22.32 8.03 -19.74
N ASP A 494 -21.88 6.88 -20.24
CA ASP A 494 -22.20 6.47 -21.59
C ASP A 494 -23.67 6.00 -21.69
N ALA A 495 -24.27 6.13 -22.87
CA ALA A 495 -25.69 5.90 -23.10
C ALA A 495 -26.16 4.46 -22.79
N ASP A 496 -25.25 3.52 -22.60
CA ASP A 496 -25.54 2.11 -22.29
C ASP A 496 -25.09 1.65 -20.90
N ASN A 497 -24.48 2.53 -20.11
CA ASN A 497 -24.00 2.25 -18.76
C ASN A 497 -24.98 2.78 -17.69
N LEU A 498 -24.81 2.36 -16.44
CA LEU A 498 -25.72 2.74 -15.35
C LEU A 498 -24.92 3.13 -14.09
N PHE A 499 -25.46 4.06 -13.31
CA PHE A 499 -24.99 4.36 -11.95
C PHE A 499 -25.86 3.68 -10.91
N GLU A 500 -25.24 3.18 -9.83
CA GLU A 500 -25.93 2.82 -8.60
C GLU A 500 -26.31 4.10 -7.83
N PRO A 501 -27.39 4.09 -7.03
CA PRO A 501 -28.02 5.33 -6.50
C PRO A 501 -27.12 6.24 -5.66
N GLU A 502 -26.09 5.72 -5.01
CA GLU A 502 -25.24 6.48 -4.06
C GLU A 502 -23.98 7.10 -4.72
N PHE A 503 -23.71 6.81 -5.99
CA PHE A 503 -22.43 7.16 -6.60
C PHE A 503 -22.20 8.67 -6.65
N VAL A 504 -23.15 9.43 -7.19
CA VAL A 504 -23.00 10.90 -7.38
C VAL A 504 -22.88 11.61 -6.03
N GLU A 505 -23.73 11.27 -5.05
CA GLU A 505 -23.69 11.87 -3.70
C GLU A 505 -22.31 11.71 -3.07
N ARG A 506 -21.77 10.48 -3.11
CA ARG A 506 -20.47 10.15 -2.50
C ARG A 506 -19.32 10.81 -3.24
N ALA A 507 -19.36 10.82 -4.57
CA ALA A 507 -18.33 11.45 -5.39
C ALA A 507 -18.28 12.97 -5.16
N VAL A 508 -19.43 13.65 -5.14
CA VAL A 508 -19.52 15.09 -4.84
C VAL A 508 -18.99 15.39 -3.43
N ALA A 509 -19.33 14.56 -2.44
CA ALA A 509 -18.83 14.76 -1.08
C ALA A 509 -17.28 14.66 -0.99
N MET A 510 -16.66 13.77 -1.78
CA MET A 510 -15.20 13.68 -1.86
C MET A 510 -14.59 14.90 -2.55
N LEU A 511 -15.15 15.35 -3.68
CA LEU A 511 -14.70 16.53 -4.43
C LEU A 511 -14.85 17.84 -3.64
N ASP A 512 -15.89 17.94 -2.80
CA ASP A 512 -16.07 19.07 -1.88
C ASP A 512 -15.05 19.08 -0.74
N ALA A 513 -14.67 17.89 -0.27
CA ALA A 513 -13.70 17.71 0.82
C ALA A 513 -12.27 18.02 0.37
N ASP A 514 -11.94 17.73 -0.88
CA ASP A 514 -10.61 17.93 -1.45
C ASP A 514 -10.68 18.57 -2.84
N ARG A 515 -10.33 19.86 -2.91
CA ARG A 515 -10.37 20.66 -4.14
C ARG A 515 -9.25 20.36 -5.14
N GLU A 516 -8.25 19.61 -4.76
CA GLU A 516 -7.18 19.16 -5.65
C GLU A 516 -7.61 17.93 -6.47
N LEU A 517 -8.67 17.24 -6.06
CA LEU A 517 -9.24 16.16 -6.84
C LEU A 517 -9.76 16.66 -8.19
N ALA A 518 -9.34 16.00 -9.26
CA ALA A 518 -9.82 16.23 -10.62
C ALA A 518 -11.06 15.39 -10.93
N TYR A 519 -11.14 14.18 -10.39
CA TYR A 519 -12.27 13.29 -10.59
C TYR A 519 -12.42 12.28 -9.45
N VAL A 520 -13.62 11.73 -9.35
CA VAL A 520 -13.91 10.56 -8.52
C VAL A 520 -14.59 9.52 -9.39
N THR A 521 -14.05 8.31 -9.41
CA THR A 521 -14.62 7.13 -10.06
C THR A 521 -14.94 6.04 -9.03
N CYS A 522 -15.42 4.89 -9.46
CA CYS A 522 -15.72 3.75 -8.59
C CYS A 522 -15.34 2.43 -9.25
N TRP A 523 -15.42 1.34 -8.51
CA TRP A 523 -15.31 0.02 -9.11
C TRP A 523 -16.52 -0.25 -10.00
N LEU A 524 -16.28 -0.94 -11.13
CA LEU A 524 -17.29 -1.27 -12.13
C LEU A 524 -17.73 -2.73 -11.96
N ARG A 525 -19.03 -2.96 -12.12
CA ARG A 525 -19.60 -4.30 -12.31
C ARG A 525 -19.99 -4.46 -13.78
N PHE A 526 -19.56 -5.53 -14.41
CA PHE A 526 -19.91 -5.84 -15.79
C PHE A 526 -21.24 -6.59 -15.84
N PHE A 527 -22.08 -6.21 -16.78
CA PHE A 527 -23.36 -6.85 -17.06
C PHE A 527 -23.66 -6.82 -18.56
N GLY A 528 -24.65 -7.54 -19.03
CA GLY A 528 -25.02 -7.53 -20.46
C GLY A 528 -25.22 -8.92 -21.02
N THR A 529 -24.84 -9.12 -22.30
CA THR A 529 -25.03 -10.39 -22.99
C THR A 529 -24.03 -11.46 -22.52
N PRO A 530 -24.40 -12.75 -22.56
CA PRO A 530 -23.45 -13.82 -22.23
C PRO A 530 -22.17 -13.80 -23.11
N ALA A 531 -22.30 -13.45 -24.39
CA ALA A 531 -21.15 -13.36 -25.28
C ALA A 531 -20.27 -12.15 -24.96
N GLY A 532 -20.86 -10.99 -24.67
CA GLY A 532 -20.15 -9.78 -24.23
C GLY A 532 -19.39 -10.00 -22.92
N LEU A 533 -20.03 -10.63 -21.92
CA LEU A 533 -19.37 -10.97 -20.66
C LEU A 533 -18.24 -11.99 -20.83
N ALA A 534 -18.44 -13.00 -21.70
CA ALA A 534 -17.39 -13.97 -22.02
C ALA A 534 -16.18 -13.29 -22.71
N ALA A 535 -16.43 -12.32 -23.58
CA ALA A 535 -15.38 -11.55 -24.25
C ALA A 535 -14.62 -10.63 -23.29
N ALA A 536 -15.30 -10.06 -22.29
CA ALA A 536 -14.66 -9.25 -21.25
C ALA A 536 -13.72 -10.08 -20.35
N GLY A 537 -13.97 -11.38 -20.19
CA GLY A 537 -13.12 -12.30 -19.41
C GLY A 537 -13.11 -12.05 -17.91
N THR A 538 -13.89 -11.07 -17.43
CA THR A 538 -14.03 -10.71 -16.01
C THR A 538 -15.43 -10.15 -15.76
N MET A 539 -15.85 -10.10 -14.51
CA MET A 539 -17.16 -9.55 -14.11
C MET A 539 -17.06 -8.09 -13.62
N GLY A 540 -15.93 -7.46 -13.79
CA GLY A 540 -15.78 -6.06 -13.40
C GLY A 540 -14.34 -5.56 -13.48
N TYR A 541 -14.21 -4.26 -13.22
CA TYR A 541 -12.93 -3.55 -13.24
C TYR A 541 -12.79 -2.68 -11.99
N PRO A 542 -11.77 -2.89 -11.15
CA PRO A 542 -11.47 -2.09 -9.98
C PRO A 542 -10.36 -1.08 -10.29
N PRO A 543 -10.66 0.14 -10.80
CA PRO A 543 -9.64 1.16 -11.01
C PRO A 543 -8.93 1.52 -9.70
N LEU A 544 -7.72 2.03 -9.83
CA LEU A 544 -6.86 2.43 -8.71
C LEU A 544 -6.88 3.94 -8.46
N GLY A 545 -7.31 4.73 -9.45
CA GLY A 545 -7.17 6.17 -9.47
C GLY A 545 -5.75 6.60 -9.84
N ASN A 546 -5.58 7.82 -10.32
CA ASN A 546 -4.29 8.29 -10.81
C ASN A 546 -3.33 8.79 -9.71
N GLY A 547 -3.69 8.65 -8.42
CA GLY A 547 -2.75 8.78 -7.31
C GLY A 547 -1.72 7.65 -7.31
N VAL A 548 -2.15 6.47 -7.72
CA VAL A 548 -1.29 5.33 -7.98
C VAL A 548 -0.62 5.52 -9.33
N ARG A 549 0.67 5.82 -9.33
CA ARG A 549 1.47 5.95 -10.57
C ARG A 549 1.83 4.56 -11.11
N SER A 550 0.84 3.79 -11.53
CA SER A 550 1.12 2.55 -12.24
C SER A 550 1.77 2.87 -13.60
N ASP A 551 2.45 1.87 -14.14
CA ASP A 551 3.12 1.95 -15.44
C ASP A 551 2.17 2.57 -16.48
N ASP A 552 2.60 3.60 -17.20
CA ASP A 552 1.84 4.27 -18.25
C ASP A 552 1.41 3.33 -19.42
N ALA A 553 1.71 2.04 -19.30
CA ALA A 553 1.35 1.00 -20.27
C ALA A 553 -0.06 0.43 -20.07
N VAL A 554 -0.69 0.61 -18.91
CA VAL A 554 -2.02 0.07 -18.59
C VAL A 554 -2.89 1.15 -17.96
N ASN A 555 -4.13 1.30 -18.44
CA ASN A 555 -5.09 2.19 -17.80
C ASN A 555 -5.51 1.61 -16.44
N SER A 556 -5.00 2.19 -15.36
CA SER A 556 -5.41 1.91 -13.99
C SER A 556 -6.18 3.06 -13.36
N ASP A 557 -6.28 4.19 -14.06
CA ASP A 557 -6.81 5.44 -13.55
C ASP A 557 -8.34 5.41 -13.44
N GLY A 558 -9.01 4.74 -14.37
CA GLY A 558 -10.46 4.62 -14.42
C GLY A 558 -11.00 4.56 -15.84
N ASP A 559 -12.29 4.42 -15.94
CA ASP A 559 -13.11 4.54 -17.14
C ASP A 559 -13.66 5.97 -17.26
N THR A 560 -14.34 6.30 -18.33
CA THR A 560 -15.09 7.56 -18.51
C THR A 560 -16.08 7.81 -17.36
N ILE A 561 -16.59 6.77 -16.74
CA ILE A 561 -17.51 6.80 -15.59
C ILE A 561 -16.86 7.52 -14.41
N ALA A 562 -17.13 8.80 -14.27
CA ALA A 562 -16.57 9.64 -13.23
C ALA A 562 -17.42 10.89 -12.95
N VAL A 563 -17.29 11.44 -11.75
CA VAL A 563 -17.78 12.79 -11.42
C VAL A 563 -16.59 13.73 -11.33
N MET A 564 -16.71 14.91 -11.96
CA MET A 564 -15.64 15.91 -12.08
C MET A 564 -16.14 17.33 -11.75
N PRO A 565 -15.30 18.20 -11.17
CA PRO A 565 -15.65 19.62 -11.05
C PRO A 565 -15.74 20.29 -12.43
N ARG A 566 -16.89 20.92 -12.75
CA ARG A 566 -17.07 21.63 -14.04
C ARG A 566 -16.02 22.69 -14.28
N ARG A 567 -15.49 23.34 -13.23
CA ARG A 567 -14.41 24.33 -13.33
C ARG A 567 -13.17 23.84 -14.10
N LEU A 568 -12.91 22.53 -14.12
CA LEU A 568 -11.81 21.96 -14.89
C LEU A 568 -11.97 22.25 -16.39
N PHE A 569 -13.19 22.20 -16.89
CA PHE A 569 -13.51 22.40 -18.29
C PHE A 569 -13.82 23.87 -18.60
N GLY A 570 -14.61 24.53 -17.76
CA GLY A 570 -15.04 25.91 -17.96
C GLY A 570 -13.93 26.94 -17.70
N GLU A 571 -13.21 26.83 -16.58
CA GLU A 571 -12.21 27.82 -16.15
C GLU A 571 -10.78 27.44 -16.54
N LEU A 572 -10.43 26.15 -16.44
CA LEU A 572 -9.07 25.68 -16.69
C LEU A 572 -8.86 25.17 -18.12
N GLY A 573 -9.92 25.00 -18.89
CA GLY A 573 -9.87 24.72 -20.32
C GLY A 573 -9.53 23.27 -20.71
N TYR A 574 -9.63 22.30 -19.79
CA TYR A 574 -9.45 20.89 -20.15
C TYR A 574 -10.52 20.42 -21.14
N ARG A 575 -10.16 19.51 -22.02
CA ARG A 575 -11.05 18.93 -23.05
C ARG A 575 -10.68 17.47 -23.30
N TYR A 576 -11.65 16.69 -23.71
CA TYR A 576 -11.40 15.40 -24.32
C TYR A 576 -10.67 15.58 -25.66
N ASP A 577 -9.64 14.78 -25.92
CA ASP A 577 -8.82 14.91 -27.13
C ASP A 577 -9.35 14.02 -28.24
N GLU A 578 -9.86 14.61 -29.30
CA GLU A 578 -10.45 13.93 -30.45
C GLU A 578 -9.51 12.93 -31.16
N PRO A 579 -8.20 13.19 -31.34
CA PRO A 579 -7.30 12.24 -31.95
C PRO A 579 -6.97 11.00 -31.11
N SER A 580 -7.37 10.96 -29.82
CA SER A 580 -7.00 9.89 -28.90
C SER A 580 -7.80 8.59 -29.11
N GLY A 581 -8.88 8.63 -29.89
CA GLY A 581 -9.72 7.44 -30.13
C GLY A 581 -10.33 6.90 -28.82
N LEU A 582 -10.36 5.57 -28.70
CA LEU A 582 -11.01 4.87 -27.58
C LEU A 582 -10.34 5.07 -26.20
N ALA A 583 -9.19 5.74 -26.12
CA ALA A 583 -8.48 5.98 -24.85
C ALA A 583 -8.56 7.46 -24.42
N SER A 584 -9.63 8.15 -24.78
CA SER A 584 -9.80 9.60 -24.51
C SER A 584 -9.90 9.96 -23.03
N ASP A 585 -10.52 9.11 -22.23
CA ASP A 585 -10.60 9.17 -20.78
C ASP A 585 -9.20 9.07 -20.13
N TRP A 586 -8.46 8.05 -20.50
CA TRP A 586 -7.10 7.86 -20.02
C TRP A 586 -6.18 9.03 -20.44
N ALA A 587 -6.32 9.54 -21.67
CA ALA A 587 -5.59 10.72 -22.11
C ALA A 587 -5.88 11.95 -21.23
N LEU A 588 -7.15 12.19 -20.88
CA LEU A 588 -7.57 13.27 -20.00
C LEU A 588 -7.00 13.11 -18.58
N TYR A 589 -7.07 11.89 -18.01
CA TYR A 589 -6.54 11.60 -16.66
C TYR A 589 -5.02 11.77 -16.59
N ARG A 590 -4.30 11.44 -17.67
CA ARG A 590 -2.86 11.70 -17.76
C ARG A 590 -2.53 13.19 -17.77
N VAL A 591 -3.32 14.00 -18.47
CA VAL A 591 -3.15 15.45 -18.46
C VAL A 591 -3.38 16.02 -17.05
N PHE A 592 -4.40 15.54 -16.34
CA PHE A 592 -4.60 15.89 -14.94
C PHE A 592 -3.38 15.55 -14.09
N LYS A 593 -2.81 14.36 -14.26
CA LYS A 593 -1.62 13.89 -13.54
C LYS A 593 -0.37 14.76 -13.84
N GLU A 594 -0.16 15.13 -15.10
CA GLU A 594 0.94 16.01 -15.51
C GLU A 594 0.82 17.42 -14.87
N ASP A 595 -0.40 17.91 -14.67
CA ASP A 595 -0.70 19.18 -14.01
C ASP A 595 -0.74 19.06 -12.46
N GLY A 596 -0.35 17.91 -11.90
CA GLY A 596 -0.31 17.67 -10.46
C GLY A 596 -1.67 17.44 -9.81
N ARG A 597 -2.71 17.16 -10.61
CA ARG A 597 -4.04 16.82 -10.13
C ARG A 597 -4.20 15.30 -10.09
N TYR A 598 -5.05 14.81 -9.20
CA TYR A 598 -5.26 13.38 -9.04
C TYR A 598 -6.73 13.01 -8.98
N GLY A 599 -7.03 11.74 -9.26
CA GLY A 599 -8.35 11.15 -9.13
C GLY A 599 -8.42 10.24 -7.90
N ALA A 600 -9.62 10.14 -7.34
CA ALA A 600 -9.90 9.23 -6.24
C ALA A 600 -10.89 8.13 -6.67
N VAL A 601 -10.90 7.03 -5.91
CA VAL A 601 -11.74 5.87 -6.19
C VAL A 601 -12.62 5.57 -4.98
N ILE A 602 -13.89 5.29 -5.25
CA ILE A 602 -14.78 4.63 -4.31
C ILE A 602 -14.63 3.12 -4.54
N PRO A 603 -14.04 2.34 -3.62
CA PRO A 603 -13.74 0.94 -3.85
C PRO A 603 -14.97 0.04 -3.64
N GLU A 604 -16.05 0.40 -4.28
CA GLU A 604 -17.34 -0.32 -4.29
C GLU A 604 -17.91 -0.27 -5.71
N GLN A 605 -18.63 -1.31 -6.10
CA GLN A 605 -19.23 -1.43 -7.43
C GLN A 605 -20.45 -0.52 -7.57
N LEU A 606 -20.22 0.79 -7.74
CA LEU A 606 -21.27 1.81 -7.83
C LEU A 606 -21.61 2.22 -9.26
N ALA A 607 -21.06 1.53 -10.26
CA ALA A 607 -21.45 1.69 -11.65
C ALA A 607 -21.48 0.33 -12.37
N LEU A 608 -22.35 0.22 -13.35
CA LEU A 608 -22.55 -0.95 -14.16
C LEU A 608 -22.13 -0.65 -15.59
N TYR A 609 -21.18 -1.43 -16.09
CA TYR A 609 -20.66 -1.33 -17.45
C TYR A 609 -21.27 -2.42 -18.33
N ARG A 610 -21.93 -2.02 -19.43
CA ARG A 610 -22.65 -2.94 -20.32
C ARG A 610 -21.71 -3.59 -21.34
N CYS A 611 -21.57 -4.90 -21.25
CA CYS A 611 -20.84 -5.72 -22.21
C CYS A 611 -21.78 -6.23 -23.30
N ARG A 612 -21.59 -5.74 -24.54
CA ARG A 612 -22.39 -6.11 -25.72
C ARG A 612 -21.57 -7.00 -26.66
N ASP A 613 -22.23 -7.76 -27.53
CA ASP A 613 -21.58 -8.63 -28.50
C ASP A 613 -20.69 -7.84 -29.48
N ASN A 614 -21.05 -6.57 -29.75
CA ASN A 614 -20.36 -5.67 -30.69
C ASN A 614 -19.79 -4.42 -29.96
N SER A 615 -19.36 -4.56 -28.72
CA SER A 615 -18.77 -3.44 -27.99
C SER A 615 -17.49 -2.96 -28.67
N LEU A 616 -17.34 -1.64 -28.83
CA LEU A 616 -16.14 -1.05 -29.46
C LEU A 616 -14.86 -1.45 -28.70
N SER A 617 -14.93 -1.59 -27.38
CA SER A 617 -13.83 -2.06 -26.55
C SER A 617 -13.36 -3.48 -26.89
N HIS A 618 -14.24 -4.35 -27.42
CA HIS A 618 -13.87 -5.70 -27.84
C HIS A 618 -13.18 -5.75 -29.20
N SER A 619 -13.51 -4.81 -30.10
CA SER A 619 -12.88 -4.75 -31.44
C SER A 619 -11.42 -4.29 -31.37
N VAL A 620 -11.01 -3.69 -30.26
CA VAL A 620 -9.70 -3.07 -30.07
C VAL A 620 -8.74 -3.97 -29.29
N ASN A 621 -9.23 -4.90 -28.45
CA ASN A 621 -8.40 -5.85 -27.69
C ASN A 621 -7.62 -6.88 -28.54
N GLY A 622 -7.83 -6.92 -29.89
CA GLY A 622 -7.06 -7.74 -30.84
C GLY A 622 -5.88 -7.01 -31.49
N GLY A 623 -5.68 -5.73 -31.25
CA GLY A 623 -4.59 -4.92 -31.80
C GLY A 623 -3.62 -4.46 -30.71
N ASP A 624 -2.34 -4.46 -31.03
CA ASP A 624 -1.25 -4.01 -30.16
C ASP A 624 -1.35 -2.49 -29.90
N HIS A 625 -2.10 -2.11 -28.85
CA HIS A 625 -2.31 -0.70 -28.46
C HIS A 625 -1.03 -0.01 -27.98
N THR A 626 -0.02 -0.76 -27.54
CA THR A 626 1.24 -0.21 -27.06
C THR A 626 2.02 0.51 -28.17
N GLN A 627 1.98 0.01 -29.42
CA GLN A 627 2.66 0.66 -30.55
C GLN A 627 1.99 1.98 -30.96
N SER A 628 0.68 2.06 -30.95
CA SER A 628 -0.06 3.28 -31.35
C SER A 628 0.14 4.43 -30.36
N TRP A 629 0.33 4.13 -29.07
CA TRP A 629 0.56 5.12 -28.01
C TRP A 629 1.97 5.72 -28.05
N ASP A 630 2.99 4.89 -28.19
CA ASP A 630 4.37 5.37 -28.26
C ASP A 630 4.59 6.26 -29.50
N GLU A 631 3.95 5.96 -30.62
CA GLU A 631 3.97 6.82 -31.81
C GLU A 631 3.24 8.15 -31.57
N THR A 632 2.08 8.15 -30.94
CA THR A 632 1.29 9.34 -30.66
C THR A 632 2.00 10.25 -29.64
N LEU A 633 2.54 9.70 -28.56
CA LEU A 633 3.31 10.44 -27.55
C LEU A 633 4.62 10.99 -28.13
N SER A 634 5.33 10.20 -28.94
CA SER A 634 6.56 10.64 -29.62
C SER A 634 6.31 11.76 -30.60
N GLN A 635 5.22 11.69 -31.39
CA GLN A 635 4.83 12.73 -32.31
C GLN A 635 4.39 14.02 -31.59
N ARG A 636 3.72 13.93 -30.44
CA ARG A 636 3.31 15.07 -29.61
C ARG A 636 4.49 15.74 -28.93
N ARG A 637 5.41 14.97 -28.35
CA ARG A 637 6.67 15.49 -27.80
C ARG A 637 7.51 16.19 -28.89
N ALA A 638 7.55 15.62 -30.10
CA ALA A 638 8.26 16.22 -31.23
C ALA A 638 7.58 17.51 -31.75
N ARG A 639 6.26 17.65 -31.61
CA ARG A 639 5.52 18.86 -32.05
C ARG A 639 5.51 19.97 -30.99
N GLY A 640 6.07 19.75 -29.81
CA GLY A 640 6.12 20.77 -28.75
C GLY A 640 4.73 21.23 -28.28
N VAL A 641 3.69 20.42 -28.48
CA VAL A 641 2.35 20.72 -28.02
C VAL A 641 2.31 20.59 -26.49
N ARG A 642 2.69 21.67 -25.82
CA ARG A 642 2.14 21.95 -24.51
C ARG A 642 0.65 22.20 -24.75
N TRP A 643 -0.21 21.54 -23.99
CA TRP A 643 -1.61 21.89 -23.92
C TRP A 643 -1.67 23.38 -23.57
N ALA A 644 -1.83 24.20 -24.58
CA ALA A 644 -1.89 25.63 -24.38
C ALA A 644 -3.14 25.90 -23.55
N LYS A 645 -2.94 26.45 -22.35
CA LYS A 645 -3.95 27.36 -21.81
C LYS A 645 -4.24 28.32 -22.96
N GLN A 646 -5.38 28.17 -23.63
CA GLN A 646 -5.85 29.23 -24.49
C GLN A 646 -6.13 30.43 -23.56
N ALA A 647 -5.30 31.43 -23.71
CA ALA A 647 -5.40 32.70 -23.00
C ALA A 647 -6.68 33.44 -23.38
#